data_98ef64ca0ed362cb2840b97313e0973b
#
_entry.id   98ef64ca0ed362cb2840b97313e0973b
#
_cell.length_a   1.000
_cell.length_b   1.000
_cell.length_c   1.000
_cell.angle_alpha   90.00
_cell.angle_beta   90.00
_cell.angle_gamma   90.00
#
_symmetry.space_group_name_H-M   'P 1'
#
loop_
_entity.id
_entity.type
_entity.pdbx_description
1 polymer ?
#
loop_
_entity_poly.entity_id
_entity_poly.type
_entity_poly.pdbx_seq_one_letter_code
_entity_poly.pdbx_strand_id
1 'polypeptide(L)'
;MFGSLKNILVPLCLGGLLSVPAYPQGTVEDYNRAYSLREKYSPKHVLYSDVVPHWVEDADVFWYIRNTARGKEYIKVDAKQSKRSALFDQEKLARRLAEQTGKQTDAYNLPLNQCRLSPKADTLRFESAGKYWAYAIKKNALVTEGEIQPRGPQPHWMEVDDEKGRGPVTSPDGKYTAYIKNDNIYVRDVASGKEKQLSIDGTKGNYYSSYIQWSPDSKALAACRIRPAEKRYVYYVESSPADQLQPKLHKQEYAKPGDELRFKVPCIFEVESGRRLIPSTELFSHQYDLYGPTWNADSKGITFEYNERGHKVYRVLEMSATDGSVRTLIEEKEEKYVNYPRIYRHYLSDGKRILWSSERDNYNHLYLYDRATGKPLHQITRGEWYVREVQYVDEQNETIYFSANGMNKDEDPYLIHYYRIGFDGSGLTCLTPEEGMHKAWYSSDHQYLVDVYSKVDQTPVAVLRNATDGSIRMPLEQADISALVQNGWQAPEVFTAKGRDGKTDMWGLIYRPSNLDPNKKYPVIEYIYSGPGDQYVPKTFTPYNWWMTSLAELGFIVVQVDGMTTSFRSKEFEEVCYKNLKDAGLPDHIAWIKAAAEKYPYMDIDRVGIFGCSAGGQESTGAVLFHPEFYKAAYSACGCHDNRMDKIWWNELWMGYPVDESYSACSNVDNAYRLTRPLMLVVGELDDNVDPASTMQVANALIKAGKDFDLVVIPGAHHTMGEDFGEHKRYDFFVRHLMGVTPPSWDQVRTK
;
A
#
# COMPACT_ATOMS: atom_id res chain seq x y z
N MET A 1 -95.80 -4.11 17.80
CA MET A 1 -96.32 -3.10 16.88
C MET A 1 -95.16 -2.38 16.27
N PHE A 2 -95.20 -2.26 14.98
CA PHE A 2 -94.13 -1.84 14.06
C PHE A 2 -93.60 -0.41 14.28
N GLY A 3 -92.27 -0.21 14.11
CA GLY A 3 -91.64 1.09 14.05
C GLY A 3 -90.34 1.03 13.18
N SER A 4 -90.44 1.72 12.07
CA SER A 4 -89.58 1.69 10.87
C SER A 4 -88.12 2.11 11.08
N LEU A 5 -87.20 1.36 10.48
CA LEU A 5 -85.81 1.74 10.26
C LEU A 5 -85.72 2.77 9.11
N LYS A 6 -85.07 3.90 9.38
CA LYS A 6 -84.62 4.85 8.36
C LYS A 6 -83.14 4.58 8.05
N ASN A 7 -82.88 4.21 6.75
CA ASN A 7 -81.58 4.10 6.18
C ASN A 7 -80.84 5.45 6.13
N ILE A 8 -79.62 5.50 6.68
CA ILE A 8 -78.69 6.63 6.50
C ILE A 8 -77.57 6.05 5.54
N LEU A 9 -77.56 6.50 4.29
CA LEU A 9 -76.43 6.33 3.38
C LEU A 9 -75.32 7.25 3.77
N VAL A 10 -74.14 6.66 4.11
CA VAL A 10 -72.87 7.38 4.23
C VAL A 10 -72.14 7.23 2.89
N PRO A 11 -71.71 8.31 2.21
CA PRO A 11 -70.93 8.18 1.00
C PRO A 11 -69.50 7.78 1.38
N LEU A 12 -69.02 6.60 0.91
CA LEU A 12 -67.61 6.19 0.89
C LEU A 12 -66.90 7.09 -0.13
N CYS A 13 -66.12 8.06 0.34
CA CYS A 13 -65.05 8.68 -0.47
C CYS A 13 -63.92 7.67 -0.64
N LEU A 14 -63.87 6.99 -1.81
CA LEU A 14 -62.66 6.32 -2.29
C LEU A 14 -61.64 7.37 -2.66
N GLY A 15 -60.75 7.69 -1.71
CA GLY A 15 -59.47 8.37 -2.00
C GLY A 15 -58.58 7.41 -2.76
N GLY A 16 -58.54 7.54 -4.08
CA GLY A 16 -57.59 6.86 -4.93
C GLY A 16 -56.19 7.36 -4.56
N LEU A 17 -55.43 6.57 -3.80
CA LEU A 17 -53.97 6.66 -3.74
C LEU A 17 -53.46 6.36 -5.16
N LEU A 18 -53.16 7.40 -5.93
CA LEU A 18 -52.33 7.30 -7.10
C LEU A 18 -50.95 6.78 -6.63
N SER A 19 -50.77 5.47 -6.61
CA SER A 19 -49.44 4.87 -6.54
C SER A 19 -48.69 5.30 -7.78
N VAL A 20 -47.81 6.28 -7.66
CA VAL A 20 -46.78 6.54 -8.66
C VAL A 20 -46.04 5.21 -8.84
N PRO A 21 -45.95 4.67 -10.05
CA PRO A 21 -45.21 3.44 -10.26
C PRO A 21 -43.74 3.73 -9.89
N ALA A 22 -43.30 3.22 -8.74
CA ALA A 22 -41.90 3.15 -8.44
C ALA A 22 -41.29 2.23 -9.51
N TYR A 23 -40.50 2.80 -10.43
CA TYR A 23 -39.69 1.99 -11.31
C TYR A 23 -38.77 1.17 -10.43
N PRO A 24 -38.83 -0.17 -10.47
CA PRO A 24 -38.03 -1.00 -9.59
C PRO A 24 -36.54 -0.77 -9.89
N GLN A 25 -35.75 -0.60 -8.85
CA GLN A 25 -34.28 -0.63 -8.90
C GLN A 25 -33.82 -2.07 -8.71
N GLY A 26 -32.59 -2.40 -9.14
CA GLY A 26 -32.07 -3.77 -9.04
C GLY A 26 -32.70 -4.74 -10.06
N THR A 27 -33.10 -4.25 -11.22
CA THR A 27 -33.68 -5.02 -12.31
C THR A 27 -32.61 -5.75 -13.14
N VAL A 28 -33.04 -6.69 -14.03
CA VAL A 28 -32.14 -7.31 -15.02
C VAL A 28 -31.39 -6.28 -15.85
N GLU A 29 -32.07 -5.18 -16.24
CA GLU A 29 -31.45 -4.09 -16.98
C GLU A 29 -30.38 -3.37 -16.18
N ASP A 30 -30.61 -3.14 -14.88
CA ASP A 30 -29.63 -2.52 -14.00
C ASP A 30 -28.37 -3.38 -13.86
N TYR A 31 -28.52 -4.70 -13.68
CA TYR A 31 -27.39 -5.64 -13.62
C TYR A 31 -26.61 -5.69 -14.94
N ASN A 32 -27.30 -5.81 -16.08
CA ASN A 32 -26.65 -5.83 -17.39
C ASN A 32 -25.93 -4.50 -17.67
N ARG A 33 -26.49 -3.36 -17.25
CA ARG A 33 -25.83 -2.05 -17.35
C ARG A 33 -24.59 -2.02 -16.48
N ALA A 34 -24.68 -2.46 -15.22
CA ALA A 34 -23.57 -2.51 -14.28
C ALA A 34 -22.39 -3.32 -14.85
N TYR A 35 -22.64 -4.55 -15.33
CA TYR A 35 -21.57 -5.37 -15.93
C TYR A 35 -21.01 -4.79 -17.23
N SER A 36 -21.82 -4.06 -18.01
CA SER A 36 -21.35 -3.45 -19.26
C SER A 36 -20.31 -2.34 -19.05
N LEU A 37 -20.24 -1.74 -17.83
CA LEU A 37 -19.32 -0.64 -17.56
C LEU A 37 -17.85 -1.07 -17.54
N ARG A 38 -17.53 -2.31 -17.22
CA ARG A 38 -16.16 -2.84 -17.28
C ARG A 38 -15.52 -2.62 -18.66
N GLU A 39 -16.31 -2.86 -19.72
CA GLU A 39 -15.86 -2.67 -21.09
C GLU A 39 -15.96 -1.21 -21.52
N LYS A 40 -17.10 -0.56 -21.23
CA LYS A 40 -17.36 0.84 -21.63
C LYS A 40 -16.38 1.83 -21.02
N TYR A 41 -15.97 1.60 -19.76
CA TYR A 41 -15.07 2.48 -19.01
C TYR A 41 -13.68 1.86 -18.87
N SER A 42 -13.35 0.88 -19.69
CA SER A 42 -12.03 0.26 -19.71
C SER A 42 -10.93 1.29 -19.90
N PRO A 43 -9.79 1.16 -19.20
CA PRO A 43 -8.61 2.01 -19.38
C PRO A 43 -8.11 2.11 -20.83
N LYS A 44 -8.44 1.14 -21.69
CA LYS A 44 -8.12 1.18 -23.13
C LYS A 44 -8.75 2.38 -23.87
N HIS A 45 -9.82 2.96 -23.29
CA HIS A 45 -10.50 4.16 -23.83
C HIS A 45 -9.90 5.47 -23.34
N VAL A 46 -8.83 5.42 -22.54
CA VAL A 46 -8.05 6.58 -22.11
C VAL A 46 -6.73 6.57 -22.89
N LEU A 47 -6.61 7.49 -23.83
CA LEU A 47 -5.41 7.58 -24.66
C LEU A 47 -4.42 8.59 -24.04
N TYR A 48 -3.13 8.38 -24.28
CA TYR A 48 -2.05 9.28 -23.86
C TYR A 48 -1.92 9.50 -22.34
N SER A 49 -2.42 8.57 -21.51
CA SER A 49 -2.49 8.74 -20.05
C SER A 49 -1.25 8.26 -19.31
N ASP A 50 -0.62 7.19 -19.77
CA ASP A 50 0.39 6.44 -19.01
C ASP A 50 1.81 6.85 -19.41
N VAL A 51 2.27 8.00 -18.89
CA VAL A 51 3.67 8.42 -19.09
C VAL A 51 4.51 7.95 -17.90
N VAL A 52 5.20 6.80 -18.06
CA VAL A 52 6.19 6.31 -17.11
C VAL A 52 7.57 6.45 -17.78
N PRO A 53 8.39 7.42 -17.38
CA PRO A 53 9.67 7.65 -18.02
C PRO A 53 10.70 6.60 -17.60
N HIS A 54 11.45 6.11 -18.58
CA HIS A 54 12.63 5.28 -18.39
C HIS A 54 13.86 6.12 -18.73
N TRP A 55 14.45 6.74 -17.70
CA TRP A 55 15.66 7.53 -17.86
C TRP A 55 16.85 6.65 -18.28
N VAL A 56 17.64 7.16 -19.18
CA VAL A 56 18.89 6.55 -19.61
C VAL A 56 20.01 7.02 -18.69
N GLU A 57 20.77 6.08 -18.14
CA GLU A 57 21.88 6.36 -17.24
C GLU A 57 22.91 7.25 -17.91
N ASP A 58 23.40 8.28 -17.22
CA ASP A 58 24.37 9.27 -17.68
C ASP A 58 23.99 10.02 -18.98
N ALA A 59 22.69 10.18 -19.23
CA ALA A 59 22.19 10.90 -20.40
C ALA A 59 20.95 11.73 -20.07
N ASP A 60 20.84 12.90 -20.72
CA ASP A 60 19.64 13.76 -20.67
C ASP A 60 18.51 13.22 -21.56
N VAL A 61 18.32 11.91 -21.56
CA VAL A 61 17.40 11.20 -22.44
C VAL A 61 16.55 10.23 -21.63
N PHE A 62 15.26 10.22 -21.92
CA PHE A 62 14.35 9.16 -21.44
C PHE A 62 13.45 8.69 -22.57
N TRP A 63 12.78 7.56 -22.33
CA TRP A 63 11.75 7.07 -23.21
C TRP A 63 10.54 6.61 -22.40
N TYR A 64 9.38 6.57 -23.03
CA TYR A 64 8.14 6.07 -22.44
C TYR A 64 7.25 5.41 -23.49
N ILE A 65 6.25 4.66 -23.03
CA ILE A 65 5.24 4.07 -23.89
C ILE A 65 4.00 4.97 -23.87
N ARG A 66 3.50 5.30 -25.06
CA ARG A 66 2.28 6.07 -25.26
C ARG A 66 1.18 5.18 -25.78
N ASN A 67 0.04 5.11 -25.11
CA ASN A 67 -1.16 4.42 -25.60
C ASN A 67 -1.91 5.30 -26.59
N THR A 68 -2.17 4.77 -27.78
CA THR A 68 -2.88 5.46 -28.88
C THR A 68 -4.07 4.62 -29.36
N ALA A 69 -4.91 5.18 -30.22
CA ALA A 69 -6.02 4.44 -30.83
C ALA A 69 -5.56 3.23 -31.68
N ARG A 70 -4.29 3.22 -32.14
CA ARG A 70 -3.69 2.09 -32.87
C ARG A 70 -3.00 1.07 -32.00
N GLY A 71 -2.77 1.39 -30.71
CA GLY A 71 -2.00 0.63 -29.77
C GLY A 71 -0.83 1.40 -29.19
N LYS A 72 0.24 0.73 -28.82
CA LYS A 72 1.40 1.30 -28.12
C LYS A 72 2.42 1.91 -29.06
N GLU A 73 2.90 3.11 -28.74
CA GLU A 73 4.00 3.78 -29.40
C GLU A 73 5.14 4.04 -28.41
N TYR A 74 6.38 3.85 -28.87
CA TYR A 74 7.59 4.05 -28.04
C TYR A 74 8.19 5.40 -28.38
N ILE A 75 8.18 6.30 -27.40
CA ILE A 75 8.59 7.70 -27.56
C ILE A 75 9.92 7.95 -26.85
N LYS A 76 10.86 8.61 -27.52
CA LYS A 76 12.12 9.10 -26.98
C LYS A 76 12.06 10.61 -26.80
N VAL A 77 12.56 11.08 -25.68
CA VAL A 77 12.71 12.51 -25.34
C VAL A 77 14.17 12.82 -25.03
N ASP A 78 14.69 13.84 -25.67
CA ASP A 78 15.92 14.54 -25.32
C ASP A 78 15.53 15.72 -24.42
N ALA A 79 15.79 15.60 -23.12
CA ALA A 79 15.38 16.60 -22.14
C ALA A 79 16.13 17.92 -22.30
N LYS A 80 17.41 17.87 -22.67
CA LYS A 80 18.24 19.04 -22.89
C LYS A 80 17.78 19.87 -24.07
N GLN A 81 17.42 19.20 -25.18
CA GLN A 81 16.96 19.86 -26.41
C GLN A 81 15.44 20.10 -26.40
N SER A 82 14.71 19.59 -25.42
CA SER A 82 13.22 19.59 -25.38
C SER A 82 12.63 19.01 -26.67
N LYS A 83 13.17 17.89 -27.14
CA LYS A 83 12.80 17.27 -28.41
C LYS A 83 12.25 15.86 -28.23
N ARG A 84 11.10 15.60 -28.86
CA ARG A 84 10.42 14.31 -28.87
C ARG A 84 10.51 13.65 -30.25
N SER A 85 10.70 12.34 -30.29
CA SER A 85 10.73 11.53 -31.51
C SER A 85 10.30 10.08 -31.22
N ALA A 86 10.01 9.29 -32.24
CA ALA A 86 9.90 7.85 -32.07
C ALA A 86 11.24 7.29 -31.56
N LEU A 87 11.18 6.32 -30.62
CA LEU A 87 12.35 5.66 -30.09
C LEU A 87 13.02 4.77 -31.17
N PHE A 88 12.21 4.05 -31.92
CA PHE A 88 12.62 3.19 -33.06
C PHE A 88 11.44 3.01 -34.04
N ASP A 89 11.72 2.44 -35.18
CA ASP A 89 10.71 2.02 -36.15
C ASP A 89 10.09 0.68 -35.71
N GLN A 90 8.89 0.74 -35.15
CA GLN A 90 8.19 -0.41 -34.59
C GLN A 90 7.85 -1.48 -35.63
N GLU A 91 7.53 -1.09 -36.85
CA GLU A 91 7.25 -2.04 -37.94
C GLU A 91 8.47 -2.84 -38.33
N LYS A 92 9.65 -2.20 -38.33
CA LYS A 92 10.92 -2.92 -38.59
C LYS A 92 11.23 -3.91 -37.48
N LEU A 93 11.06 -3.53 -36.21
CA LEU A 93 11.29 -4.46 -35.09
C LEU A 93 10.28 -5.60 -35.08
N ALA A 94 8.99 -5.33 -35.38
CA ALA A 94 7.98 -6.38 -35.48
C ALA A 94 8.34 -7.42 -36.55
N ARG A 95 8.79 -6.98 -37.73
CA ARG A 95 9.26 -7.90 -38.78
C ARG A 95 10.45 -8.73 -38.31
N ARG A 96 11.46 -8.12 -37.66
CA ARG A 96 12.62 -8.83 -37.13
C ARG A 96 12.25 -9.87 -36.08
N LEU A 97 11.33 -9.52 -35.17
CA LEU A 97 10.83 -10.47 -34.17
C LEU A 97 10.08 -11.64 -34.84
N ALA A 98 9.22 -11.36 -35.82
CA ALA A 98 8.51 -12.39 -36.55
C ALA A 98 9.48 -13.34 -37.29
N GLU A 99 10.52 -12.80 -37.96
CA GLU A 99 11.55 -13.58 -38.63
C GLU A 99 12.30 -14.50 -37.65
N GLN A 100 12.63 -14.02 -36.46
CA GLN A 100 13.42 -14.75 -35.47
C GLN A 100 12.61 -15.73 -34.62
N THR A 101 11.33 -15.43 -34.37
CA THR A 101 10.47 -16.25 -33.49
C THR A 101 9.51 -17.16 -34.25
N GLY A 102 9.32 -16.92 -35.55
CA GLY A 102 8.32 -17.63 -36.38
C GLY A 102 6.87 -17.25 -36.05
N LYS A 103 6.64 -16.21 -35.24
CA LYS A 103 5.30 -15.76 -34.83
C LYS A 103 4.99 -14.39 -35.41
N GLN A 104 3.80 -14.24 -36.00
CA GLN A 104 3.33 -12.94 -36.44
C GLN A 104 3.31 -11.97 -35.25
N THR A 105 3.84 -10.76 -35.43
CA THR A 105 3.99 -9.76 -34.39
C THR A 105 3.36 -8.45 -34.87
N ASP A 106 2.43 -7.93 -34.06
CA ASP A 106 1.80 -6.62 -34.30
C ASP A 106 2.77 -5.51 -33.86
N ALA A 107 3.03 -4.57 -34.74
CA ALA A 107 3.94 -3.43 -34.49
C ALA A 107 3.46 -2.51 -33.36
N TYR A 108 2.13 -2.40 -33.17
CA TYR A 108 1.54 -1.56 -32.14
C TYR A 108 1.16 -2.34 -30.87
N ASN A 109 1.50 -3.64 -30.82
CA ASN A 109 1.36 -4.47 -29.66
C ASN A 109 2.58 -5.41 -29.52
N LEU A 110 3.76 -4.84 -29.59
CA LEU A 110 5.01 -5.56 -29.46
C LEU A 110 5.11 -6.27 -28.09
N PRO A 111 5.43 -7.58 -28.06
CA PRO A 111 5.53 -8.35 -26.81
C PRO A 111 6.90 -8.12 -26.15
N LEU A 112 7.19 -6.87 -25.78
CA LEU A 112 8.46 -6.46 -25.15
C LEU A 112 8.27 -6.33 -23.63
N ASN A 113 9.09 -7.05 -22.87
CA ASN A 113 9.14 -6.97 -21.41
C ASN A 113 10.53 -6.53 -20.94
N GLN A 114 10.64 -5.95 -19.75
CA GLN A 114 11.91 -5.55 -19.11
C GLN A 114 12.82 -4.73 -20.04
N CYS A 115 12.22 -3.80 -20.78
CA CYS A 115 12.95 -2.97 -21.75
C CYS A 115 14.02 -2.09 -21.10
N ARG A 116 15.23 -2.07 -21.65
CA ARG A 116 16.33 -1.20 -21.23
C ARG A 116 17.03 -0.62 -22.45
N LEU A 117 17.21 0.69 -22.47
CA LEU A 117 17.94 1.40 -23.51
C LEU A 117 19.41 1.56 -23.09
N SER A 118 20.35 1.33 -24.02
CA SER A 118 21.78 1.54 -23.77
C SER A 118 22.09 3.02 -23.44
N PRO A 119 23.19 3.34 -22.71
CA PRO A 119 23.60 4.73 -22.40
C PRO A 119 23.74 5.62 -23.64
N LYS A 120 24.12 5.05 -24.78
CA LYS A 120 24.18 5.78 -26.07
C LYS A 120 22.82 5.90 -26.78
N ALA A 121 21.76 5.36 -26.19
CA ALA A 121 20.40 5.31 -26.76
C ALA A 121 20.35 4.71 -28.19
N ASP A 122 21.21 3.75 -28.49
CA ASP A 122 21.36 3.11 -29.81
C ASP A 122 20.97 1.62 -29.83
N THR A 123 20.83 1.00 -28.67
CA THR A 123 20.49 -0.42 -28.51
C THR A 123 19.40 -0.61 -27.44
N LEU A 124 18.28 -1.23 -27.82
CA LEU A 124 17.20 -1.62 -26.92
C LEU A 124 17.36 -3.08 -26.54
N ARG A 125 17.49 -3.39 -25.23
CA ARG A 125 17.45 -4.74 -24.69
C ARG A 125 16.09 -5.02 -24.09
N PHE A 126 15.57 -6.22 -24.31
CA PHE A 126 14.26 -6.60 -23.80
C PHE A 126 14.10 -8.13 -23.72
N GLU A 127 13.07 -8.55 -23.02
CA GLU A 127 12.63 -9.94 -22.93
C GLU A 127 11.44 -10.18 -23.87
N SER A 128 11.48 -11.24 -24.67
CA SER A 128 10.36 -11.67 -25.51
C SER A 128 10.50 -13.15 -25.89
N ALA A 129 9.37 -13.88 -25.98
CA ALA A 129 9.31 -15.27 -26.37
C ALA A 129 10.30 -16.19 -25.64
N GLY A 130 10.51 -15.97 -24.33
CA GLY A 130 11.41 -16.75 -23.47
C GLY A 130 12.92 -16.47 -23.64
N LYS A 131 13.27 -15.40 -24.35
CA LYS A 131 14.67 -15.03 -24.65
C LYS A 131 14.97 -13.58 -24.33
N TYR A 132 16.25 -13.30 -24.04
CA TYR A 132 16.82 -11.96 -24.00
C TYR A 132 17.23 -11.51 -25.40
N TRP A 133 16.89 -10.30 -25.78
CA TRP A 133 17.15 -9.72 -27.08
C TRP A 133 17.87 -8.39 -26.98
N ALA A 134 18.76 -8.11 -27.95
CA ALA A 134 19.35 -6.80 -28.19
C ALA A 134 19.00 -6.35 -29.61
N TYR A 135 18.37 -5.18 -29.71
CA TYR A 135 18.01 -4.54 -30.97
C TYR A 135 18.85 -3.29 -31.20
N ALA A 136 19.77 -3.35 -32.15
CA ALA A 136 20.57 -2.21 -32.59
C ALA A 136 19.71 -1.30 -33.51
N ILE A 137 19.18 -0.22 -32.96
CA ILE A 137 18.13 0.61 -33.55
C ILE A 137 18.51 1.13 -34.94
N LYS A 138 19.66 1.81 -35.08
CA LYS A 138 20.11 2.38 -36.37
C LYS A 138 20.42 1.31 -37.43
N LYS A 139 20.92 0.17 -36.99
CA LYS A 139 21.31 -0.94 -37.88
C LYS A 139 20.15 -1.87 -38.23
N ASN A 140 18.99 -1.70 -37.57
CA ASN A 140 17.85 -2.61 -37.66
C ASN A 140 18.27 -4.08 -37.50
N ALA A 141 19.17 -4.35 -36.55
CA ALA A 141 19.70 -5.69 -36.27
C ALA A 141 19.22 -6.20 -34.93
N LEU A 142 18.59 -7.37 -34.93
CA LEU A 142 18.08 -8.06 -33.75
C LEU A 142 18.91 -9.32 -33.51
N VAL A 143 19.45 -9.46 -32.31
CA VAL A 143 20.22 -10.62 -31.88
C VAL A 143 19.73 -11.15 -30.53
N THR A 144 19.79 -12.46 -30.32
CA THR A 144 19.49 -13.04 -29.02
C THR A 144 20.73 -12.99 -28.12
N GLU A 145 20.54 -12.63 -26.84
CA GLU A 145 21.59 -12.65 -25.80
C GLU A 145 21.43 -13.87 -24.86
N GLY A 146 20.50 -14.79 -25.14
CA GLY A 146 20.31 -16.01 -24.37
C GLY A 146 18.85 -16.31 -24.03
N GLU A 147 18.64 -17.39 -23.29
CA GLU A 147 17.32 -17.81 -22.82
C GLU A 147 17.06 -17.31 -21.39
N ILE A 148 15.81 -16.95 -21.10
CA ILE A 148 15.37 -16.55 -19.77
C ILE A 148 15.36 -17.79 -18.88
N GLN A 149 16.17 -17.76 -17.82
CA GLN A 149 16.15 -18.82 -16.83
C GLN A 149 14.93 -18.67 -15.91
N PRO A 150 14.21 -19.75 -15.60
CA PRO A 150 13.12 -19.71 -14.63
C PRO A 150 13.64 -19.17 -13.29
N ARG A 151 12.92 -18.23 -12.72
CA ARG A 151 13.19 -17.77 -11.34
C ARG A 151 12.80 -18.90 -10.38
N GLY A 152 13.68 -19.22 -9.44
CA GLY A 152 13.34 -20.13 -8.34
C GLY A 152 12.18 -19.59 -7.49
N PRO A 153 11.55 -20.45 -6.68
CA PRO A 153 10.52 -20.01 -5.75
C PRO A 153 11.07 -18.91 -4.83
N GLN A 154 10.30 -17.84 -4.65
CA GLN A 154 10.66 -16.79 -3.71
C GLN A 154 10.13 -17.17 -2.32
N PRO A 155 10.86 -16.84 -1.24
CA PRO A 155 10.35 -16.99 0.12
C PRO A 155 9.05 -16.17 0.26
N HIS A 156 8.12 -16.66 1.08
CA HIS A 156 6.94 -15.90 1.40
C HIS A 156 7.35 -14.64 2.19
N TRP A 157 6.69 -13.52 1.94
CA TRP A 157 7.04 -12.22 2.54
C TRP A 157 6.91 -12.16 4.07
N MET A 158 6.21 -13.13 4.69
CA MET A 158 6.10 -13.30 6.14
C MET A 158 7.23 -14.16 6.74
N GLU A 159 8.02 -14.86 5.94
CA GLU A 159 9.10 -15.70 6.45
C GLU A 159 10.20 -14.85 7.08
N VAL A 160 10.53 -15.17 8.33
CA VAL A 160 11.64 -14.54 9.03
C VAL A 160 12.96 -15.15 8.55
N ASP A 161 13.84 -14.31 7.98
CA ASP A 161 15.20 -14.73 7.62
C ASP A 161 15.99 -15.05 8.90
N ASP A 162 16.36 -16.31 9.06
CA ASP A 162 17.17 -16.78 10.20
C ASP A 162 18.61 -16.23 10.15
N GLU A 163 18.97 -15.45 9.14
CA GLU A 163 20.33 -14.93 8.92
C GLU A 163 21.39 -16.02 8.86
N LYS A 164 21.01 -17.20 8.35
CA LYS A 164 21.88 -18.36 8.13
C LYS A 164 22.11 -18.57 6.62
N GLY A 165 23.22 -19.22 6.30
CA GLY A 165 23.45 -19.73 4.93
C GLY A 165 24.05 -18.73 3.95
N ARG A 166 24.39 -17.49 4.33
CA ARG A 166 25.25 -16.65 3.48
C ARG A 166 26.65 -17.23 3.40
N GLY A 167 27.23 -17.15 2.20
CA GLY A 167 28.58 -17.58 1.93
C GLY A 167 29.65 -16.74 2.66
N PRO A 168 30.91 -17.18 2.57
CA PRO A 168 32.02 -16.47 3.16
C PRO A 168 32.17 -15.04 2.63
N VAL A 169 32.58 -14.09 3.51
CA VAL A 169 32.76 -12.67 3.20
C VAL A 169 34.23 -12.31 3.31
N THR A 170 34.80 -11.80 2.21
CA THR A 170 36.21 -11.39 2.16
C THR A 170 36.40 -9.99 2.74
N SER A 171 37.50 -9.78 3.50
CA SER A 171 37.88 -8.46 4.03
C SER A 171 38.15 -7.45 2.91
N PRO A 172 37.97 -6.13 3.12
CA PRO A 172 38.23 -5.11 2.11
C PRO A 172 39.66 -5.15 1.53
N ASP A 173 40.66 -5.53 2.35
CA ASP A 173 42.07 -5.67 1.89
C ASP A 173 42.38 -7.04 1.24
N GLY A 174 41.38 -7.93 1.17
CA GLY A 174 41.52 -9.26 0.54
C GLY A 174 42.30 -10.30 1.32
N LYS A 175 42.79 -10.00 2.53
CA LYS A 175 43.65 -10.91 3.30
C LYS A 175 42.91 -12.01 4.02
N TYR A 176 41.68 -11.75 4.45
CA TYR A 176 40.90 -12.69 5.24
C TYR A 176 39.54 -12.98 4.62
N THR A 177 39.00 -14.16 4.93
CA THR A 177 37.63 -14.52 4.61
C THR A 177 36.92 -14.97 5.88
N ALA A 178 35.81 -14.33 6.24
CA ALA A 178 35.00 -14.66 7.42
C ALA A 178 33.79 -15.51 7.04
N TYR A 179 33.40 -16.45 7.88
CA TYR A 179 32.26 -17.33 7.66
C TYR A 179 31.79 -17.99 8.95
N ILE A 180 30.60 -18.60 8.91
CA ILE A 180 30.01 -19.35 10.01
C ILE A 180 30.30 -20.84 9.85
N LYS A 181 30.77 -21.47 10.94
CA LYS A 181 30.96 -22.92 11.04
C LYS A 181 30.51 -23.38 12.43
N ASN A 182 29.59 -24.34 12.49
CA ASN A 182 28.99 -24.83 13.74
C ASN A 182 28.47 -23.70 14.64
N ASP A 183 27.65 -22.80 14.06
CA ASP A 183 27.03 -21.65 14.75
C ASP A 183 28.04 -20.59 15.27
N ASN A 184 29.33 -20.70 14.95
CA ASN A 184 30.41 -19.83 15.40
C ASN A 184 31.11 -19.13 14.23
N ILE A 185 31.74 -17.99 14.55
CA ILE A 185 32.50 -17.16 13.61
C ILE A 185 33.94 -17.67 13.46
N TYR A 186 34.36 -17.85 12.23
CA TYR A 186 35.72 -18.20 11.83
C TYR A 186 36.23 -17.20 10.79
N VAL A 187 37.55 -17.00 10.79
CA VAL A 187 38.25 -16.31 9.73
C VAL A 187 39.33 -17.23 9.17
N ARG A 188 39.55 -17.14 7.85
CA ARG A 188 40.63 -17.85 7.14
C ARG A 188 41.53 -16.82 6.49
N ASP A 189 42.82 -16.97 6.73
CA ASP A 189 43.85 -16.24 5.97
C ASP A 189 43.89 -16.77 4.54
N VAL A 190 43.70 -15.89 3.56
CA VAL A 190 43.56 -16.25 2.15
C VAL A 190 44.86 -16.82 1.58
N ALA A 191 46.01 -16.29 1.99
CA ALA A 191 47.30 -16.70 1.48
C ALA A 191 47.76 -18.05 2.02
N SER A 192 47.60 -18.26 3.34
CA SER A 192 48.07 -19.49 4.00
C SER A 192 46.98 -20.56 4.15
N GLY A 193 45.72 -20.23 3.96
CA GLY A 193 44.58 -21.12 4.21
C GLY A 193 44.32 -21.41 5.71
N LYS A 194 45.08 -20.78 6.63
CA LYS A 194 45.00 -21.05 8.05
C LYS A 194 43.70 -20.46 8.64
N GLU A 195 42.98 -21.32 9.36
CA GLU A 195 41.72 -20.90 10.05
C GLU A 195 41.97 -20.45 11.49
N LYS A 196 41.21 -19.44 11.92
CA LYS A 196 41.14 -18.98 13.32
C LYS A 196 39.67 -18.88 13.75
N GLN A 197 39.32 -19.51 14.85
CA GLN A 197 38.01 -19.40 15.47
C GLN A 197 37.96 -18.14 16.32
N LEU A 198 36.93 -17.28 16.12
CA LEU A 198 36.76 -16.03 16.85
C LEU A 198 35.69 -16.12 17.94
N SER A 199 34.75 -17.08 17.85
CA SER A 199 33.74 -17.32 18.89
C SER A 199 33.65 -18.83 19.21
N ILE A 200 33.27 -19.17 20.48
CA ILE A 200 33.20 -20.54 20.98
C ILE A 200 31.84 -20.83 21.67
N ASP A 201 30.95 -19.85 21.73
CA ASP A 201 29.67 -19.89 22.48
C ASP A 201 28.45 -19.94 21.57
N GLY A 202 28.65 -20.11 20.25
CA GLY A 202 27.58 -20.32 19.29
C GLY A 202 26.98 -21.72 19.44
N THR A 203 25.64 -21.81 19.46
CA THR A 203 24.84 -23.05 19.52
C THR A 203 23.61 -22.89 18.64
N LYS A 204 22.87 -23.96 18.36
CA LYS A 204 21.60 -23.90 17.61
C LYS A 204 20.57 -22.94 18.23
N GLY A 205 20.56 -22.83 19.56
CA GLY A 205 19.65 -21.93 20.31
C GLY A 205 20.22 -20.52 20.55
N ASN A 206 21.47 -20.26 20.13
CA ASN A 206 22.12 -18.96 20.28
C ASN A 206 23.33 -18.89 19.33
N TYR A 207 23.07 -18.59 18.06
CA TYR A 207 24.03 -18.67 16.95
C TYR A 207 24.47 -17.30 16.48
N TYR A 208 25.56 -17.27 15.72
CA TYR A 208 26.02 -16.06 15.04
C TYR A 208 25.43 -15.93 13.64
N SER A 209 24.94 -14.74 13.31
CA SER A 209 24.44 -14.38 12.00
C SER A 209 25.52 -14.52 10.92
N SER A 210 25.14 -15.07 9.77
CA SER A 210 25.99 -15.11 8.58
C SER A 210 26.09 -13.74 7.86
N TYR A 211 25.38 -12.71 8.36
CA TYR A 211 25.46 -11.33 7.87
C TYR A 211 26.65 -10.63 8.49
N ILE A 212 27.85 -11.09 8.13
CA ILE A 212 29.12 -10.58 8.66
C ILE A 212 29.47 -9.28 7.95
N GLN A 213 29.83 -8.25 8.72
CA GLN A 213 30.27 -6.94 8.24
C GLN A 213 31.73 -6.72 8.63
N TRP A 214 32.62 -6.53 7.65
CA TRP A 214 34.00 -6.14 7.90
C TRP A 214 34.13 -4.64 8.19
N SER A 215 35.03 -4.27 9.11
CA SER A 215 35.44 -2.87 9.26
C SER A 215 36.12 -2.37 7.99
N PRO A 216 35.98 -1.09 7.62
CA PRO A 216 36.66 -0.51 6.47
C PRO A 216 38.18 -0.72 6.46
N ASP A 217 38.83 -0.75 7.62
CA ASP A 217 40.28 -0.98 7.79
C ASP A 217 40.67 -2.47 7.85
N SER A 218 39.71 -3.39 7.68
CA SER A 218 39.90 -4.85 7.66
C SER A 218 40.42 -5.47 8.98
N LYS A 219 40.46 -4.73 10.09
CA LYS A 219 41.02 -5.22 11.37
C LYS A 219 40.01 -5.94 12.24
N ALA A 220 38.74 -5.67 12.04
CA ALA A 220 37.64 -6.23 12.82
C ALA A 220 36.45 -6.60 11.94
N LEU A 221 35.58 -7.42 12.47
CA LEU A 221 34.28 -7.73 11.88
C LEU A 221 33.17 -7.61 12.94
N ALA A 222 31.95 -7.36 12.46
CA ALA A 222 30.76 -7.31 13.28
C ALA A 222 29.73 -8.34 12.78
N ALA A 223 29.06 -9.01 13.73
CA ALA A 223 27.92 -9.89 13.45
C ALA A 223 27.01 -9.94 14.69
N CYS A 224 25.71 -10.15 14.48
CA CYS A 224 24.79 -10.37 15.58
C CYS A 224 24.88 -11.80 16.11
N ARG A 225 24.84 -11.97 17.45
CA ARG A 225 24.49 -13.19 18.09
C ARG A 225 22.97 -13.23 18.25
N ILE A 226 22.33 -14.30 17.79
CA ILE A 226 20.88 -14.42 17.67
C ILE A 226 20.37 -15.55 18.55
N ARG A 227 19.45 -15.21 19.46
CA ARG A 227 18.59 -16.18 20.13
C ARG A 227 17.29 -16.24 19.31
N PRO A 228 17.02 -17.35 18.58
CA PRO A 228 15.82 -17.46 17.76
C PRO A 228 14.57 -17.59 18.64
N ALA A 229 13.42 -17.19 18.10
CA ALA A 229 12.11 -17.52 18.62
C ALA A 229 11.61 -18.86 18.05
N GLU A 230 10.60 -19.44 18.68
CA GLU A 230 9.87 -20.56 18.11
C GLU A 230 9.05 -20.09 16.92
N LYS A 231 9.25 -20.70 15.75
CA LYS A 231 8.47 -20.39 14.56
C LYS A 231 7.01 -20.82 14.74
N ARG A 232 6.09 -19.91 14.48
CA ARG A 232 4.64 -20.14 14.50
C ARG A 232 4.12 -20.25 13.08
N TYR A 233 3.11 -21.07 12.87
CA TYR A 233 2.56 -21.36 11.55
C TYR A 233 1.05 -21.25 11.56
N VAL A 234 0.50 -20.80 10.44
CA VAL A 234 -0.90 -20.99 10.06
C VAL A 234 -1.00 -22.14 9.05
N TYR A 235 -2.15 -22.82 9.05
CA TYR A 235 -2.40 -23.99 8.22
C TYR A 235 -3.71 -23.80 7.47
N TYR A 236 -3.71 -24.10 6.18
CA TYR A 236 -4.91 -24.08 5.34
C TYR A 236 -4.90 -25.22 4.34
N VAL A 237 -6.08 -25.63 3.90
CA VAL A 237 -6.27 -26.79 3.03
C VAL A 237 -6.78 -26.32 1.68
N GLU A 238 -6.05 -26.60 0.61
CA GLU A 238 -6.53 -26.48 -0.77
C GLU A 238 -7.43 -27.70 -1.07
N SER A 239 -8.74 -27.50 -1.05
CA SER A 239 -9.71 -28.59 -1.20
C SER A 239 -9.80 -29.13 -2.61
N SER A 240 -9.50 -28.30 -3.62
CA SER A 240 -9.67 -28.63 -5.04
C SER A 240 -8.45 -28.25 -5.87
N PRO A 241 -7.28 -28.86 -5.63
CA PRO A 241 -6.07 -28.58 -6.41
C PRO A 241 -6.25 -29.02 -7.86
N ALA A 242 -5.69 -28.23 -8.80
CA ALA A 242 -5.85 -28.48 -10.23
C ALA A 242 -5.08 -29.71 -10.76
N ASP A 243 -4.06 -30.19 -10.01
CA ASP A 243 -3.12 -31.24 -10.42
C ASP A 243 -3.37 -32.59 -9.75
N GLN A 244 -4.28 -32.68 -8.76
CA GLN A 244 -4.61 -33.92 -8.08
C GLN A 244 -6.03 -33.93 -7.48
N LEU A 245 -6.57 -35.13 -7.22
CA LEU A 245 -7.89 -35.27 -6.60
C LEU A 245 -7.86 -35.02 -5.09
N GLN A 246 -6.78 -35.44 -4.41
CA GLN A 246 -6.65 -35.31 -2.96
C GLN A 246 -6.36 -33.86 -2.57
N PRO A 247 -6.96 -33.34 -1.51
CA PRO A 247 -6.63 -32.02 -0.97
C PRO A 247 -5.14 -31.88 -0.62
N LYS A 248 -4.64 -30.63 -0.67
CA LYS A 248 -3.28 -30.29 -0.25
C LYS A 248 -3.29 -29.48 1.04
N LEU A 249 -2.41 -29.84 1.97
CA LEU A 249 -2.14 -29.06 3.16
C LEU A 249 -1.03 -28.04 2.88
N HIS A 250 -1.31 -26.78 3.17
CA HIS A 250 -0.36 -25.69 3.14
C HIS A 250 -0.04 -25.23 4.56
N LYS A 251 1.17 -24.78 4.78
CA LYS A 251 1.58 -24.09 6.00
C LYS A 251 2.44 -22.90 5.67
N GLN A 252 2.33 -21.87 6.49
CA GLN A 252 3.06 -20.62 6.31
C GLN A 252 3.52 -20.11 7.68
N GLU A 253 4.74 -19.60 7.76
CA GLU A 253 5.22 -18.91 8.96
C GLU A 253 4.39 -17.65 9.19
N TYR A 254 3.87 -17.49 10.42
CA TYR A 254 2.92 -16.43 10.72
C TYR A 254 2.93 -16.13 12.22
N ALA A 255 3.71 -15.13 12.64
CA ALA A 255 3.72 -14.66 14.02
C ALA A 255 2.52 -13.75 14.29
N LYS A 256 1.89 -13.93 15.44
CA LYS A 256 0.71 -13.19 15.91
C LYS A 256 1.07 -12.36 17.15
N PRO A 257 0.29 -11.30 17.48
CA PRO A 257 0.51 -10.52 18.69
C PRO A 257 0.65 -11.40 19.95
N GLY A 258 1.69 -11.13 20.72
CA GLY A 258 2.03 -11.91 21.91
C GLY A 258 3.03 -13.03 21.69
N ASP A 259 3.26 -13.49 20.46
CA ASP A 259 4.26 -14.54 20.16
C ASP A 259 5.67 -14.08 20.51
N GLU A 260 6.53 -15.02 20.87
CA GLU A 260 7.94 -14.74 21.15
C GLU A 260 8.65 -14.25 19.89
N LEU A 261 9.54 -13.27 20.04
CA LEU A 261 10.39 -12.73 18.97
C LEU A 261 11.86 -13.07 19.24
N ARG A 262 12.63 -13.16 18.15
CA ARG A 262 14.09 -13.34 18.23
C ARG A 262 14.75 -12.17 18.96
N PHE A 263 15.89 -12.45 19.60
CA PHE A 263 16.70 -11.44 20.28
C PHE A 263 18.10 -11.40 19.68
N LYS A 264 18.56 -10.21 19.28
CA LYS A 264 19.85 -9.98 18.63
C LYS A 264 20.79 -9.16 19.52
N VAL A 265 22.06 -9.55 19.56
CA VAL A 265 23.12 -8.81 20.23
C VAL A 265 24.25 -8.56 19.22
N PRO A 266 24.54 -7.30 18.82
CA PRO A 266 25.66 -7.01 17.93
C PRO A 266 26.97 -7.25 18.67
N CYS A 267 27.91 -7.93 18.04
CA CYS A 267 29.22 -8.24 18.58
C CYS A 267 30.32 -7.78 17.61
N ILE A 268 31.45 -7.32 18.14
CA ILE A 268 32.64 -6.99 17.37
C ILE A 268 33.74 -7.98 17.70
N PHE A 269 34.48 -8.41 16.67
CA PHE A 269 35.59 -9.35 16.76
C PHE A 269 36.83 -8.75 16.11
N GLU A 270 37.91 -8.56 16.87
CA GLU A 270 39.22 -8.18 16.36
C GLU A 270 39.94 -9.41 15.79
N VAL A 271 40.38 -9.32 14.56
CA VAL A 271 40.93 -10.48 13.84
C VAL A 271 42.27 -10.91 14.39
N GLU A 272 43.20 -9.99 14.61
CA GLU A 272 44.56 -10.34 15.08
C GLU A 272 44.60 -10.79 16.53
N SER A 273 44.03 -10.01 17.45
CA SER A 273 44.01 -10.34 18.87
C SER A 273 43.06 -11.48 19.22
N GLY A 274 41.95 -11.63 18.46
CA GLY A 274 40.83 -12.50 18.79
C GLY A 274 39.96 -11.92 19.92
N ARG A 275 40.14 -10.65 20.27
CA ARG A 275 39.31 -9.96 21.29
C ARG A 275 37.89 -9.86 20.77
N ARG A 276 36.93 -10.16 21.64
CA ARG A 276 35.50 -10.03 21.38
C ARG A 276 34.90 -8.94 22.26
N LEU A 277 34.18 -8.03 21.66
CA LEU A 277 33.39 -7.01 22.36
C LEU A 277 31.91 -7.38 22.29
N ILE A 278 31.28 -7.52 23.46
CA ILE A 278 29.85 -7.78 23.61
C ILE A 278 29.30 -6.62 24.44
N PRO A 279 28.30 -5.87 23.93
CA PRO A 279 27.75 -4.72 24.63
C PRO A 279 26.83 -5.11 25.79
N SER A 280 26.59 -4.18 26.73
CA SER A 280 25.40 -4.21 27.58
C SER A 280 24.15 -4.06 26.72
N THR A 281 23.11 -4.83 27.04
CA THR A 281 21.83 -4.80 26.31
C THR A 281 20.80 -3.86 26.94
N GLU A 282 21.18 -3.07 27.93
CA GLU A 282 20.26 -2.21 28.69
C GLU A 282 19.49 -1.22 27.79
N LEU A 283 20.15 -0.64 26.77
CA LEU A 283 19.53 0.31 25.84
C LEU A 283 18.64 -0.34 24.78
N PHE A 284 18.66 -1.68 24.66
CA PHE A 284 17.90 -2.43 23.62
C PHE A 284 17.38 -3.79 24.13
N SER A 285 16.91 -3.83 25.38
CA SER A 285 16.50 -5.06 26.07
C SER A 285 15.17 -5.64 25.61
N HIS A 286 14.21 -4.82 25.22
CA HIS A 286 12.84 -5.22 24.84
C HIS A 286 12.64 -5.12 23.33
N GLN A 287 13.31 -6.00 22.58
CA GLN A 287 13.33 -5.91 21.13
C GLN A 287 12.01 -6.37 20.49
N TYR A 288 11.44 -5.51 19.63
CA TYR A 288 10.63 -5.94 18.50
C TYR A 288 11.57 -6.43 17.38
N ASP A 289 12.51 -5.60 16.96
CA ASP A 289 13.62 -5.98 16.07
C ASP A 289 14.85 -5.09 16.31
N LEU A 290 15.98 -5.56 15.77
CA LEU A 290 17.23 -4.83 15.73
C LEU A 290 17.79 -4.91 14.31
N TYR A 291 18.02 -3.74 13.67
CA TYR A 291 18.50 -3.60 12.31
C TYR A 291 19.98 -3.22 12.29
N GLY A 292 20.73 -3.79 11.38
CA GLY A 292 22.18 -3.67 11.32
C GLY A 292 22.88 -4.86 11.97
N PRO A 293 24.17 -4.75 12.36
CA PRO A 293 25.01 -3.57 12.47
C PRO A 293 25.63 -3.07 11.16
N THR A 294 26.05 -1.80 11.12
CA THR A 294 26.80 -1.20 10.01
C THR A 294 28.02 -0.46 10.56
N TRP A 295 29.21 -0.69 9.97
CA TRP A 295 30.42 -0.02 10.38
C TRP A 295 30.42 1.48 10.04
N ASN A 296 30.96 2.29 10.97
CA ASN A 296 31.31 3.68 10.70
C ASN A 296 32.49 3.73 9.72
N ALA A 297 32.53 4.75 8.86
CA ALA A 297 33.59 4.90 7.86
C ALA A 297 35.00 4.97 8.47
N ASP A 298 35.15 5.45 9.70
CA ASP A 298 36.42 5.56 10.44
C ASP A 298 36.81 4.26 11.19
N SER A 299 36.03 3.19 11.07
CA SER A 299 36.24 1.91 11.75
C SER A 299 36.22 1.96 13.29
N LYS A 300 35.76 3.08 13.91
CA LYS A 300 35.78 3.24 15.36
C LYS A 300 34.56 2.72 16.09
N GLY A 301 33.54 2.31 15.36
CA GLY A 301 32.32 1.76 15.92
C GLY A 301 31.36 1.23 14.86
N ILE A 302 30.30 0.64 15.35
CA ILE A 302 29.16 0.16 14.54
C ILE A 302 27.90 0.91 14.96
N THR A 303 27.03 1.17 13.98
CA THR A 303 25.70 1.75 14.20
C THR A 303 24.63 0.68 13.94
N PHE A 304 23.61 0.65 14.78
CA PHE A 304 22.47 -0.24 14.64
C PHE A 304 21.21 0.45 15.16
N GLU A 305 20.04 -0.02 14.73
CA GLU A 305 18.76 0.57 15.09
C GLU A 305 17.94 -0.41 15.91
N TYR A 306 17.34 0.10 16.96
CA TYR A 306 16.52 -0.63 17.91
C TYR A 306 15.07 -0.17 17.84
N ASN A 307 14.16 -1.11 17.61
CA ASN A 307 12.73 -0.93 17.72
C ASN A 307 12.24 -1.68 18.96
N GLU A 308 11.69 -0.94 19.92
CA GLU A 308 11.14 -1.52 21.15
C GLU A 308 9.84 -2.27 20.84
N ARG A 309 9.62 -3.41 21.49
CA ARG A 309 8.35 -4.10 21.40
C ARG A 309 7.23 -3.28 22.03
N GLY A 310 6.14 -3.07 21.29
CA GLY A 310 5.09 -2.10 21.60
C GLY A 310 5.35 -0.71 20.99
N HIS A 311 6.49 -0.56 20.29
CA HIS A 311 6.84 0.56 19.41
C HIS A 311 6.82 1.95 20.04
N LYS A 312 6.95 2.06 21.37
CA LYS A 312 6.98 3.37 22.04
C LYS A 312 8.35 4.05 21.99
N VAL A 313 9.40 3.27 21.76
CA VAL A 313 10.77 3.77 21.65
C VAL A 313 11.43 3.21 20.40
N TYR A 314 12.05 4.13 19.63
CA TYR A 314 12.92 3.78 18.52
C TYR A 314 14.27 4.49 18.72
N ARG A 315 15.39 3.75 18.62
CA ARG A 315 16.73 4.31 18.85
C ARG A 315 17.68 4.01 17.71
N VAL A 316 18.50 4.98 17.38
CA VAL A 316 19.76 4.76 16.66
C VAL A 316 20.85 4.67 17.71
N LEU A 317 21.56 3.56 17.75
CA LEU A 317 22.59 3.25 18.74
C LEU A 317 23.95 3.12 18.06
N GLU A 318 25.00 3.52 18.77
CA GLU A 318 26.38 3.34 18.32
C GLU A 318 27.19 2.58 19.38
N MET A 319 27.84 1.50 18.94
CA MET A 319 28.76 0.71 19.79
C MET A 319 30.20 1.01 19.44
N SER A 320 30.99 1.36 20.42
CA SER A 320 32.42 1.63 20.30
C SER A 320 33.22 0.36 19.97
N ALA A 321 34.07 0.41 18.97
CA ALA A 321 35.02 -0.66 18.66
C ALA A 321 36.21 -0.70 19.60
N THR A 322 36.35 0.30 20.51
CA THR A 322 37.45 0.35 21.48
C THR A 322 37.15 -0.45 22.75
N ASP A 323 35.93 -0.33 23.27
CA ASP A 323 35.58 -0.90 24.57
C ASP A 323 34.20 -1.61 24.60
N GLY A 324 33.44 -1.54 23.54
CA GLY A 324 32.11 -2.14 23.44
C GLY A 324 30.99 -1.34 24.11
N SER A 325 31.28 -0.13 24.59
CA SER A 325 30.27 0.76 25.16
C SER A 325 29.24 1.18 24.10
N VAL A 326 27.97 1.32 24.52
CA VAL A 326 26.87 1.72 23.64
C VAL A 326 26.33 3.07 24.08
N ARG A 327 26.11 3.96 23.12
CA ARG A 327 25.45 5.26 23.33
C ARG A 327 24.28 5.45 22.35
N THR A 328 23.33 6.26 22.76
CA THR A 328 22.22 6.68 21.90
C THR A 328 22.65 7.85 21.02
N LEU A 329 22.44 7.73 19.70
CA LEU A 329 22.59 8.82 18.73
C LEU A 329 21.29 9.58 18.53
N ILE A 330 20.19 8.85 18.34
CA ILE A 330 18.85 9.43 18.14
C ILE A 330 17.87 8.58 18.95
N GLU A 331 16.93 9.23 19.62
CA GLU A 331 15.80 8.57 20.27
C GLU A 331 14.50 9.24 19.85
N GLU A 332 13.57 8.45 19.32
CA GLU A 332 12.14 8.77 19.22
C GLU A 332 11.41 8.04 20.35
N LYS A 333 10.62 8.78 21.12
CA LYS A 333 9.85 8.24 22.24
C LYS A 333 8.47 8.87 22.27
N GLU A 334 7.44 8.02 22.28
CA GLU A 334 6.05 8.41 22.20
C GLU A 334 5.22 7.70 23.27
N GLU A 335 4.13 8.31 23.68
CA GLU A 335 3.21 7.69 24.64
C GLU A 335 2.42 6.54 24.04
N LYS A 336 2.04 6.67 22.75
CA LYS A 336 1.28 5.67 22.01
C LYS A 336 2.21 4.78 21.21
N TYR A 337 2.74 5.28 20.11
CA TYR A 337 3.69 4.58 19.24
C TYR A 337 4.53 5.55 18.41
N VAL A 338 5.69 5.10 18.03
CA VAL A 338 6.53 5.69 16.98
C VAL A 338 6.18 5.01 15.67
N ASN A 339 5.78 5.76 14.65
CA ASN A 339 5.46 5.23 13.32
C ASN A 339 6.77 4.90 12.57
N TYR A 340 7.49 3.89 13.07
CA TYR A 340 8.83 3.54 12.61
C TYR A 340 8.92 3.19 11.11
N PRO A 341 7.90 2.62 10.43
CA PRO A 341 7.98 2.36 8.99
C PRO A 341 8.15 3.63 8.14
N ARG A 342 7.83 4.80 8.70
CA ARG A 342 7.89 6.09 8.00
C ARG A 342 9.13 6.91 8.34
N ILE A 343 9.98 6.43 9.24
CA ILE A 343 11.21 7.13 9.58
C ILE A 343 12.14 7.13 8.38
N TYR A 344 12.42 8.33 7.85
CA TYR A 344 13.50 8.55 6.91
C TYR A 344 14.81 8.80 7.64
N ARG A 345 15.89 8.19 7.16
CA ARG A 345 17.23 8.36 7.66
C ARG A 345 18.27 8.37 6.56
N HIS A 346 19.19 9.29 6.64
CA HIS A 346 20.32 9.37 5.72
C HIS A 346 21.57 9.83 6.46
N TYR A 347 22.58 8.95 6.48
CA TYR A 347 23.89 9.25 7.07
C TYR A 347 24.72 9.95 6.01
N LEU A 348 25.05 11.23 6.25
CA LEU A 348 25.82 12.01 5.27
C LEU A 348 27.23 11.43 5.10
N SER A 349 27.77 11.56 3.90
CA SER A 349 29.11 11.08 3.53
C SER A 349 30.24 11.74 4.31
N ASP A 350 29.97 12.92 4.94
CA ASP A 350 30.91 13.60 5.85
C ASP A 350 31.15 12.82 7.16
N GLY A 351 30.33 11.80 7.45
CA GLY A 351 30.36 11.01 8.68
C GLY A 351 29.99 11.76 9.95
N LYS A 352 29.53 13.00 9.85
CA LYS A 352 29.27 13.90 10.99
C LYS A 352 27.81 14.23 11.21
N ARG A 353 26.99 14.17 10.15
CA ARG A 353 25.60 14.61 10.19
C ARG A 353 24.66 13.47 9.79
N ILE A 354 23.43 13.51 10.31
CA ILE A 354 22.37 12.57 9.98
C ILE A 354 21.10 13.36 9.66
N LEU A 355 20.53 13.13 8.49
CA LEU A 355 19.16 13.56 8.18
C LEU A 355 18.16 12.56 8.75
N TRP A 356 17.17 13.07 9.45
CA TRP A 356 16.20 12.26 10.17
C TRP A 356 14.80 12.83 10.02
N SER A 357 13.77 11.99 9.86
CA SER A 357 12.38 12.43 9.95
C SER A 357 11.77 12.07 11.29
N SER A 358 10.85 12.92 11.78
CA SER A 358 10.16 12.73 13.06
C SER A 358 8.78 13.38 13.04
N GLU A 359 7.83 12.75 13.72
CA GLU A 359 6.47 13.27 13.93
C GLU A 359 6.30 13.99 15.29
N ARG A 360 7.40 14.37 15.96
CA ARG A 360 7.43 14.94 17.32
C ARG A 360 6.67 16.26 17.49
N ASP A 361 6.38 16.96 16.42
CA ASP A 361 5.60 18.20 16.39
C ASP A 361 4.23 18.04 15.68
N ASN A 362 3.66 16.84 15.75
CA ASN A 362 2.35 16.46 15.20
C ASN A 362 2.32 16.23 13.68
N TYR A 363 3.43 16.50 12.96
CA TYR A 363 3.57 16.26 11.53
C TYR A 363 4.93 15.64 11.23
N ASN A 364 5.03 14.86 10.17
CA ASN A 364 6.32 14.30 9.76
C ASN A 364 7.19 15.38 9.12
N HIS A 365 8.31 15.71 9.79
CA HIS A 365 9.26 16.72 9.36
C HIS A 365 10.69 16.23 9.40
N LEU A 366 11.58 16.95 8.66
CA LEU A 366 13.00 16.64 8.54
C LEU A 366 13.81 17.44 9.54
N TYR A 367 14.80 16.78 10.13
CA TYR A 367 15.74 17.31 11.11
C TYR A 367 17.18 16.97 10.70
N LEU A 368 18.11 17.86 10.98
CA LEU A 368 19.54 17.61 10.86
C LEU A 368 20.14 17.36 12.24
N TYR A 369 20.83 16.24 12.41
CA TYR A 369 21.48 15.84 13.66
C TYR A 369 22.99 15.93 13.55
N ASP A 370 23.66 16.33 14.65
CA ASP A 370 25.09 16.15 14.86
C ASP A 370 25.35 14.75 15.42
N ARG A 371 26.13 13.96 14.71
CA ARG A 371 26.40 12.57 15.08
C ARG A 371 27.27 12.47 16.33
N ALA A 372 28.20 13.40 16.55
CA ALA A 372 29.13 13.34 17.70
C ALA A 372 28.38 13.50 19.02
N THR A 373 27.42 14.43 19.06
CA THR A 373 26.65 14.75 20.26
C THR A 373 25.33 14.02 20.37
N GLY A 374 24.80 13.48 19.26
CA GLY A 374 23.46 12.89 19.19
C GLY A 374 22.34 13.92 19.35
N LYS A 375 22.60 15.20 19.10
CA LYS A 375 21.61 16.28 19.23
C LYS A 375 21.18 16.83 17.89
N PRO A 376 19.91 17.25 17.74
CA PRO A 376 19.49 17.97 16.55
C PRO A 376 20.23 19.30 16.46
N LEU A 377 20.80 19.59 15.30
CA LEU A 377 21.34 20.89 14.94
C LEU A 377 20.19 21.88 14.74
N HIS A 378 19.20 21.47 13.95
CA HIS A 378 17.95 22.23 13.74
C HIS A 378 16.90 21.37 13.01
N GLN A 379 15.69 21.89 12.99
CA GLN A 379 14.59 21.41 12.19
C GLN A 379 14.63 22.03 10.79
N ILE A 380 14.63 21.22 9.74
CA ILE A 380 14.74 21.67 8.34
C ILE A 380 13.36 22.07 7.80
N THR A 381 12.37 21.21 7.95
CA THR A 381 10.99 21.49 7.50
C THR A 381 10.06 21.68 8.69
N ARG A 382 9.05 22.55 8.55
CA ARG A 382 8.11 22.86 9.63
C ARG A 382 6.77 23.35 9.09
N GLY A 383 5.70 23.20 9.87
CA GLY A 383 4.36 23.67 9.55
C GLY A 383 3.28 22.59 9.69
N GLU A 384 2.02 22.95 9.43
CA GLU A 384 0.88 22.02 9.48
C GLU A 384 0.73 21.28 8.15
N TRP A 385 1.71 20.47 7.79
CA TRP A 385 1.77 19.68 6.58
C TRP A 385 2.75 18.51 6.75
N TYR A 386 2.70 17.51 5.86
CA TYR A 386 3.35 16.23 6.02
C TYR A 386 4.41 15.97 4.94
N VAL A 387 5.65 15.68 5.33
CA VAL A 387 6.68 15.13 4.41
C VAL A 387 6.32 13.68 4.12
N ARG A 388 6.08 13.37 2.83
CA ARG A 388 5.72 12.01 2.39
C ARG A 388 6.94 11.13 2.18
N GLU A 389 7.88 11.61 1.40
CA GLU A 389 9.06 10.86 1.01
C GLU A 389 10.20 11.79 0.60
N VAL A 390 11.43 11.47 1.01
CA VAL A 390 12.63 12.10 0.47
C VAL A 390 13.04 11.37 -0.80
N GLN A 391 13.08 12.10 -1.90
CA GLN A 391 13.40 11.55 -3.23
C GLN A 391 14.90 11.47 -3.47
N TYR A 392 15.63 12.50 -3.04
CA TYR A 392 17.06 12.63 -3.25
C TYR A 392 17.68 13.62 -2.27
N VAL A 393 18.91 13.35 -1.86
CA VAL A 393 19.74 14.25 -1.03
C VAL A 393 20.98 14.64 -1.83
N ASP A 394 21.06 15.88 -2.23
CA ASP A 394 22.26 16.46 -2.85
C ASP A 394 23.18 16.98 -1.74
N GLU A 395 24.09 16.12 -1.30
CA GLU A 395 25.05 16.46 -0.23
C GLU A 395 26.04 17.55 -0.66
N GLN A 396 26.34 17.65 -1.95
CA GLN A 396 27.31 18.64 -2.46
C GLN A 396 26.73 20.06 -2.41
N ASN A 397 25.44 20.20 -2.72
CA ASN A 397 24.75 21.49 -2.71
C ASN A 397 23.90 21.69 -1.45
N GLU A 398 23.97 20.75 -0.49
CA GLU A 398 23.22 20.74 0.75
C GLU A 398 21.71 20.96 0.52
N THR A 399 21.12 20.23 -0.45
CA THR A 399 19.72 20.37 -0.85
C THR A 399 19.00 19.03 -0.76
N ILE A 400 17.76 19.04 -0.27
CA ILE A 400 16.87 17.87 -0.18
C ILE A 400 15.73 18.05 -1.16
N TYR A 401 15.46 17.01 -1.96
CA TYR A 401 14.29 16.90 -2.83
C TYR A 401 13.31 15.92 -2.20
N PHE A 402 12.07 16.33 -2.02
CA PHE A 402 11.09 15.54 -1.29
C PHE A 402 9.67 15.76 -1.82
N SER A 403 8.77 14.84 -1.52
CA SER A 403 7.34 15.00 -1.71
C SER A 403 6.64 15.30 -0.39
N ALA A 404 5.59 16.10 -0.45
CA ALA A 404 4.79 16.49 0.72
C ALA A 404 3.33 16.72 0.32
N ASN A 405 2.45 16.71 1.32
CA ASN A 405 1.04 17.04 1.16
C ASN A 405 0.55 17.98 2.27
N GLY A 406 -0.55 18.70 2.02
CA GLY A 406 -1.20 19.57 2.99
C GLY A 406 -0.60 20.98 3.13
N MET A 407 0.38 21.36 2.29
CA MET A 407 0.93 22.74 2.28
C MET A 407 -0.09 23.75 1.74
N ASN A 408 -0.80 23.39 0.68
CA ASN A 408 -1.82 24.24 0.09
C ASN A 408 -3.13 24.06 0.87
N LYS A 409 -3.63 25.14 1.46
CA LYS A 409 -4.81 25.06 2.33
C LYS A 409 -6.14 25.05 1.56
N ASP A 410 -6.12 25.47 0.30
CA ASP A 410 -7.31 25.59 -0.54
C ASP A 410 -7.60 24.34 -1.40
N GLU A 411 -6.81 23.28 -1.25
CA GLU A 411 -6.98 22.02 -1.99
C GLU A 411 -7.09 20.80 -1.05
N ASP A 412 -7.39 19.63 -1.62
CA ASP A 412 -7.43 18.37 -0.90
C ASP A 412 -6.09 18.13 -0.19
N PRO A 413 -6.07 18.03 1.15
CA PRO A 413 -4.83 17.94 1.92
C PRO A 413 -4.03 16.65 1.68
N TYR A 414 -4.54 15.70 0.89
CA TYR A 414 -3.84 14.49 0.50
C TYR A 414 -3.11 14.59 -0.84
N LEU A 415 -3.31 15.68 -1.62
CA LEU A 415 -2.62 15.87 -2.88
C LEU A 415 -1.11 16.06 -2.64
N ILE A 416 -0.34 15.28 -3.37
CA ILE A 416 1.12 15.25 -3.24
C ILE A 416 1.74 16.22 -4.24
N HIS A 417 2.61 17.09 -3.74
CA HIS A 417 3.48 17.94 -4.53
C HIS A 417 4.95 17.65 -4.24
N TYR A 418 5.82 18.03 -5.15
CA TYR A 418 7.26 17.87 -5.05
C TYR A 418 7.95 19.19 -4.75
N TYR A 419 8.93 19.14 -3.86
CA TYR A 419 9.62 20.31 -3.32
C TYR A 419 11.12 20.07 -3.24
N ARG A 420 11.87 21.16 -3.11
CA ARG A 420 13.24 21.13 -2.64
C ARG A 420 13.46 22.16 -1.53
N ILE A 421 14.46 21.92 -0.67
CA ILE A 421 14.82 22.78 0.45
C ILE A 421 16.30 22.61 0.79
N GLY A 422 16.96 23.69 1.26
CA GLY A 422 18.32 23.60 1.78
C GLY A 422 18.41 22.88 3.13
N PHE A 423 19.57 22.33 3.47
CA PHE A 423 19.79 21.69 4.77
C PHE A 423 19.56 22.65 5.94
N ASP A 424 19.77 23.96 5.74
CA ASP A 424 19.52 25.02 6.71
C ASP A 424 18.04 25.42 6.83
N GLY A 425 17.16 24.78 6.05
CA GLY A 425 15.73 25.09 6.01
C GLY A 425 15.36 26.28 5.13
N SER A 426 16.31 26.86 4.41
CA SER A 426 16.05 27.96 3.47
C SER A 426 15.71 27.47 2.06
N GLY A 427 15.18 28.37 1.23
CA GLY A 427 14.99 28.12 -0.20
C GLY A 427 13.91 27.06 -0.54
N LEU A 428 12.91 26.86 0.33
CA LEU A 428 11.78 25.98 0.02
C LEU A 428 11.13 26.40 -1.30
N THR A 429 11.11 25.49 -2.26
CA THR A 429 10.60 25.73 -3.63
C THR A 429 9.66 24.59 -4.01
N CYS A 430 8.43 24.93 -4.45
CA CYS A 430 7.51 23.96 -5.06
C CYS A 430 7.93 23.70 -6.49
N LEU A 431 8.10 22.43 -6.87
CA LEU A 431 8.48 22.00 -8.22
C LEU A 431 7.28 21.63 -9.08
N THR A 432 6.13 21.38 -8.46
CA THR A 432 4.88 20.93 -9.12
C THR A 432 3.70 21.77 -8.62
N PRO A 433 3.58 23.04 -9.03
CA PRO A 433 2.63 23.98 -8.42
C PRO A 433 1.17 23.82 -8.86
N GLU A 434 0.88 23.06 -9.95
CA GLU A 434 -0.49 22.86 -10.42
C GLU A 434 -1.28 21.99 -9.44
N GLU A 435 -2.57 22.28 -9.26
CA GLU A 435 -3.43 21.49 -8.42
C GLU A 435 -3.59 20.06 -8.96
N GLY A 436 -3.29 19.06 -8.14
CA GLY A 436 -3.41 17.66 -8.52
C GLY A 436 -2.57 16.73 -7.66
N MET A 437 -2.83 15.44 -7.82
CA MET A 437 -1.97 14.38 -7.30
C MET A 437 -0.81 14.16 -8.25
N HIS A 438 0.39 14.57 -7.85
CA HIS A 438 1.60 14.48 -8.66
C HIS A 438 2.35 13.18 -8.43
N LYS A 439 2.97 12.69 -9.50
CA LYS A 439 3.98 11.65 -9.47
C LYS A 439 5.14 12.06 -10.35
N ALA A 440 6.33 12.14 -9.78
CA ALA A 440 7.50 12.66 -10.47
C ALA A 440 8.65 11.66 -10.51
N TRP A 441 9.43 11.71 -11.60
CA TRP A 441 10.64 10.90 -11.79
C TRP A 441 11.78 11.79 -12.24
N TYR A 442 12.84 11.83 -11.46
CA TYR A 442 14.02 12.64 -11.74
C TYR A 442 14.93 11.95 -12.76
N SER A 443 15.64 12.77 -13.56
CA SER A 443 16.78 12.32 -14.35
C SER A 443 17.91 11.81 -13.43
N SER A 444 18.84 11.01 -13.97
CA SER A 444 19.96 10.45 -13.18
C SER A 444 20.88 11.53 -12.60
N ASP A 445 21.01 12.68 -13.27
CA ASP A 445 21.76 13.85 -12.81
C ASP A 445 20.90 14.86 -12.01
N HIS A 446 19.62 14.54 -11.77
CA HIS A 446 18.63 15.35 -11.05
C HIS A 446 18.43 16.78 -11.59
N GLN A 447 18.75 17.04 -12.88
CA GLN A 447 18.51 18.35 -13.51
C GLN A 447 17.08 18.50 -14.02
N TYR A 448 16.43 17.39 -14.32
CA TYR A 448 15.08 17.35 -14.88
C TYR A 448 14.18 16.42 -14.07
N LEU A 449 12.88 16.68 -14.16
CA LEU A 449 11.88 15.73 -13.71
C LEU A 449 10.72 15.61 -14.71
N VAL A 450 10.26 14.42 -14.92
CA VAL A 450 8.97 14.14 -15.58
C VAL A 450 7.92 14.15 -14.51
N ASP A 451 6.92 15.01 -14.65
CA ASP A 451 5.81 15.16 -13.74
C ASP A 451 4.52 14.73 -14.42
N VAL A 452 3.77 13.82 -13.79
CA VAL A 452 2.44 13.38 -14.22
C VAL A 452 1.46 13.68 -13.10
N TYR A 453 0.41 14.42 -13.40
CA TYR A 453 -0.58 14.79 -12.40
C TYR A 453 -2.01 14.67 -12.90
N SER A 454 -2.93 14.38 -12.01
CA SER A 454 -4.36 14.28 -12.26
C SER A 454 -5.15 14.46 -10.97
N LYS A 455 -6.48 14.63 -11.11
CA LYS A 455 -7.44 14.45 -10.01
C LYS A 455 -8.50 13.44 -10.46
N VAL A 456 -9.38 13.03 -9.59
CA VAL A 456 -10.48 12.11 -9.95
C VAL A 456 -11.38 12.65 -11.05
N ASP A 457 -11.50 13.98 -11.15
CA ASP A 457 -12.28 14.75 -12.12
C ASP A 457 -11.44 15.48 -13.18
N GLN A 458 -10.11 15.32 -13.12
CA GLN A 458 -9.16 15.91 -14.07
C GLN A 458 -8.30 14.83 -14.70
N THR A 459 -8.29 14.80 -16.03
CA THR A 459 -7.51 13.84 -16.81
C THR A 459 -6.00 14.02 -16.62
N PRO A 460 -5.21 12.95 -16.74
CA PRO A 460 -3.76 13.01 -16.60
C PRO A 460 -3.09 13.97 -17.57
N VAL A 461 -2.18 14.77 -17.03
CA VAL A 461 -1.26 15.66 -17.76
C VAL A 461 0.17 15.24 -17.44
N ALA A 462 1.01 15.14 -18.46
CA ALA A 462 2.43 14.83 -18.31
C ALA A 462 3.29 15.97 -18.88
N VAL A 463 4.27 16.43 -18.11
CA VAL A 463 5.19 17.50 -18.49
C VAL A 463 6.63 17.16 -18.12
N LEU A 464 7.58 17.74 -18.84
CA LEU A 464 8.99 17.76 -18.45
C LEU A 464 9.30 19.12 -17.80
N ARG A 465 9.93 19.09 -16.60
CA ARG A 465 10.29 20.29 -15.83
C ARG A 465 11.80 20.36 -15.55
N ASN A 466 12.25 21.56 -15.24
CA ASN A 466 13.54 21.76 -14.57
C ASN A 466 13.39 21.39 -13.08
N ALA A 467 14.30 20.59 -12.55
CA ALA A 467 14.27 20.19 -11.14
C ALA A 467 14.78 21.29 -10.18
N THR A 468 15.33 22.38 -10.70
CA THR A 468 15.81 23.49 -9.88
C THR A 468 14.72 24.46 -9.45
N ASP A 469 13.71 24.70 -10.29
CA ASP A 469 12.68 25.73 -10.08
C ASP A 469 11.25 25.27 -10.44
N GLY A 470 11.09 24.02 -10.92
CA GLY A 470 9.80 23.47 -11.32
C GLY A 470 9.25 24.01 -12.65
N SER A 471 9.96 24.89 -13.36
CA SER A 471 9.50 25.47 -14.61
C SER A 471 9.30 24.39 -15.69
N ILE A 472 8.19 24.46 -16.41
CA ILE A 472 7.87 23.53 -17.51
C ILE A 472 8.79 23.80 -18.70
N ARG A 473 9.56 22.78 -19.10
CA ARG A 473 10.39 22.81 -20.32
C ARG A 473 9.59 22.45 -21.57
N MET A 474 8.76 21.43 -21.47
CA MET A 474 7.87 21.02 -22.58
C MET A 474 6.69 20.20 -22.07
N PRO A 475 5.51 20.29 -22.72
CA PRO A 475 4.44 19.33 -22.53
C PRO A 475 4.84 17.98 -23.15
N LEU A 476 4.49 16.89 -22.47
CA LEU A 476 4.68 15.54 -22.98
C LEU A 476 3.37 15.00 -23.53
N GLU A 477 2.38 14.74 -22.67
CA GLU A 477 1.08 14.19 -23.08
C GLU A 477 -0.06 14.84 -22.29
N GLN A 478 -1.23 14.83 -22.89
CA GLN A 478 -2.51 15.17 -22.29
C GLN A 478 -3.46 14.02 -22.59
N ALA A 479 -4.04 13.40 -21.55
CA ALA A 479 -4.94 12.28 -21.74
C ALA A 479 -6.21 12.66 -22.51
N ASP A 480 -6.59 11.82 -23.47
CA ASP A 480 -7.84 11.92 -24.24
C ASP A 480 -8.84 10.85 -23.74
N ILE A 481 -9.97 11.33 -23.23
CA ILE A 481 -11.09 10.52 -22.74
C ILE A 481 -12.35 10.62 -23.61
N SER A 482 -12.23 11.11 -24.84
CA SER A 482 -13.37 11.34 -25.72
C SER A 482 -14.25 10.08 -25.87
N ALA A 483 -13.64 8.89 -25.94
CA ALA A 483 -14.36 7.63 -26.03
C ALA A 483 -15.12 7.29 -24.72
N LEU A 484 -14.57 7.63 -23.55
CA LEU A 484 -15.28 7.44 -22.28
C LEU A 484 -16.51 8.35 -22.20
N VAL A 485 -16.35 9.63 -22.57
CA VAL A 485 -17.45 10.61 -22.56
C VAL A 485 -18.56 10.18 -23.52
N GLN A 486 -18.22 9.65 -24.71
CA GLN A 486 -19.19 9.09 -25.65
C GLN A 486 -19.93 7.87 -25.09
N ASN A 487 -19.28 7.10 -24.21
CA ASN A 487 -19.88 5.97 -23.51
C ASN A 487 -20.71 6.39 -22.29
N GLY A 488 -20.84 7.69 -22.01
CA GLY A 488 -21.62 8.23 -20.90
C GLY A 488 -20.88 8.30 -19.56
N TRP A 489 -19.53 8.25 -19.58
CA TRP A 489 -18.73 8.33 -18.35
C TRP A 489 -18.89 9.71 -17.67
N GLN A 490 -18.98 9.68 -16.36
CA GLN A 490 -18.99 10.84 -15.49
C GLN A 490 -17.99 10.63 -14.34
N ALA A 491 -17.28 11.69 -13.97
CA ALA A 491 -16.40 11.67 -12.81
C ALA A 491 -17.19 11.47 -11.52
N PRO A 492 -16.64 10.76 -10.51
CA PRO A 492 -17.19 10.82 -9.16
C PRO A 492 -17.07 12.24 -8.61
N GLU A 493 -18.02 12.64 -7.78
CA GLU A 493 -17.96 13.95 -7.12
C GLU A 493 -17.07 13.91 -5.90
N VAL A 494 -16.14 14.86 -5.78
CA VAL A 494 -15.43 15.14 -4.54
C VAL A 494 -16.36 15.92 -3.61
N PHE A 495 -16.59 15.40 -2.41
CA PHE A 495 -17.40 16.03 -1.39
C PHE A 495 -16.65 16.16 -0.08
N THR A 496 -16.82 17.29 0.60
CA THR A 496 -16.14 17.61 1.85
C THR A 496 -17.17 17.98 2.91
N ALA A 497 -17.00 17.42 4.11
CA ALA A 497 -17.82 17.76 5.27
C ALA A 497 -16.98 17.70 6.54
N LYS A 498 -17.47 18.33 7.63
CA LYS A 498 -16.79 18.27 8.92
C LYS A 498 -16.92 16.90 9.56
N GLY A 499 -15.83 16.42 10.16
CA GLY A 499 -15.79 15.20 10.94
C GLY A 499 -16.41 15.33 12.32
N ARG A 500 -16.20 14.32 13.15
CA ARG A 500 -16.74 14.20 14.52
C ARG A 500 -16.41 15.37 15.45
N ASP A 501 -15.29 16.04 15.20
CA ASP A 501 -14.83 17.20 15.97
C ASP A 501 -15.50 18.52 15.55
N GLY A 502 -16.31 18.52 14.49
CA GLY A 502 -16.97 19.69 13.92
C GLY A 502 -16.01 20.71 13.28
N LYS A 503 -14.75 20.39 13.11
CA LYS A 503 -13.69 21.31 12.64
C LYS A 503 -12.94 20.77 11.43
N THR A 504 -12.46 19.53 11.50
CA THR A 504 -11.61 18.92 10.49
C THR A 504 -12.41 18.51 9.28
N ASP A 505 -11.94 18.89 8.09
CA ASP A 505 -12.58 18.51 6.84
C ASP A 505 -12.22 17.06 6.48
N MET A 506 -13.26 16.24 6.28
CA MET A 506 -13.20 14.89 5.76
C MET A 506 -13.48 14.92 4.26
N TRP A 507 -12.62 14.26 3.49
CA TRP A 507 -12.66 14.28 2.03
C TRP A 507 -13.07 12.92 1.51
N GLY A 508 -14.12 12.89 0.66
CA GLY A 508 -14.64 11.65 0.12
C GLY A 508 -15.15 11.80 -1.30
N LEU A 509 -15.58 10.67 -1.87
CA LEU A 509 -16.12 10.55 -3.22
C LEU A 509 -17.54 10.04 -3.20
N ILE A 510 -18.37 10.56 -4.10
CA ILE A 510 -19.74 10.11 -4.36
C ILE A 510 -19.84 9.58 -5.79
N TYR A 511 -20.18 8.31 -5.95
CA TYR A 511 -20.50 7.66 -7.21
C TYR A 511 -22.01 7.55 -7.36
N ARG A 512 -22.51 7.88 -8.54
CA ARG A 512 -23.95 7.87 -8.87
C ARG A 512 -24.24 6.96 -10.05
N PRO A 513 -25.45 6.38 -10.11
CA PRO A 513 -25.86 5.69 -11.33
C PRO A 513 -25.99 6.67 -12.50
N SER A 514 -25.63 6.24 -13.70
CA SER A 514 -25.68 7.09 -14.91
C SER A 514 -27.09 7.59 -15.26
N ASN A 515 -28.12 6.89 -14.77
CA ASN A 515 -29.55 7.21 -14.94
C ASN A 515 -30.18 7.83 -13.68
N LEU A 516 -29.41 8.54 -12.85
CA LEU A 516 -29.91 9.18 -11.65
C LEU A 516 -31.14 10.07 -11.91
N ASP A 517 -32.21 9.83 -11.18
CA ASP A 517 -33.39 10.70 -11.12
C ASP A 517 -33.43 11.40 -9.74
N PRO A 518 -33.21 12.71 -9.64
CA PRO A 518 -33.13 13.41 -8.35
C PRO A 518 -34.44 13.40 -7.57
N ASN A 519 -35.56 13.00 -8.17
CA ASN A 519 -36.85 12.87 -7.50
C ASN A 519 -37.08 11.50 -6.84
N LYS A 520 -36.16 10.54 -7.04
CA LYS A 520 -36.20 9.23 -6.40
C LYS A 520 -35.30 9.18 -5.18
N LYS A 521 -35.48 8.13 -4.36
CA LYS A 521 -34.61 7.84 -3.21
C LYS A 521 -33.73 6.63 -3.54
N TYR A 522 -32.45 6.77 -3.25
CA TYR A 522 -31.43 5.74 -3.49
C TYR A 522 -30.79 5.32 -2.16
N PRO A 523 -30.78 4.03 -1.84
CA PRO A 523 -29.98 3.55 -0.71
C PRO A 523 -28.50 3.93 -0.89
N VAL A 524 -27.81 4.14 0.21
CA VAL A 524 -26.39 4.48 0.20
C VAL A 524 -25.56 3.25 0.52
N ILE A 525 -24.46 3.04 -0.19
CA ILE A 525 -23.48 1.99 0.14
C ILE A 525 -22.13 2.65 0.33
N GLU A 526 -21.52 2.40 1.47
CA GLU A 526 -20.15 2.81 1.73
C GLU A 526 -19.18 1.68 1.39
N TYR A 527 -18.17 1.97 0.56
CA TYR A 527 -16.96 1.17 0.49
C TYR A 527 -16.00 1.69 1.56
N ILE A 528 -15.61 0.78 2.46
CA ILE A 528 -14.67 1.11 3.52
C ILE A 528 -13.35 0.38 3.35
N TYR A 529 -12.29 1.10 3.41
CA TYR A 529 -10.97 0.72 3.81
C TYR A 529 -10.42 1.92 4.56
N SER A 530 -10.16 1.77 5.85
CA SER A 530 -9.82 2.86 6.75
C SER A 530 -8.77 2.39 7.76
N GLY A 531 -8.41 3.24 8.71
CA GLY A 531 -7.41 2.88 9.70
C GLY A 531 -5.99 3.31 9.32
N PRO A 532 -5.01 3.01 10.18
CA PRO A 532 -3.66 3.49 10.02
C PRO A 532 -2.91 2.78 8.89
N GLY A 533 -1.87 3.44 8.38
CA GLY A 533 -0.98 2.90 7.35
C GLY A 533 -1.03 3.68 6.04
N ASP A 534 -2.20 4.13 5.59
CA ASP A 534 -2.35 4.92 4.36
C ASP A 534 -3.60 5.83 4.42
N GLN A 535 -3.84 6.56 3.34
CA GLN A 535 -5.11 7.16 2.97
C GLN A 535 -5.70 6.35 1.79
N TYR A 536 -7.01 6.23 1.70
CA TYR A 536 -7.63 5.21 0.84
C TYR A 536 -8.58 5.75 -0.21
N VAL A 537 -9.10 6.96 -0.03
CA VAL A 537 -9.94 7.61 -1.06
C VAL A 537 -9.09 7.93 -2.29
N PRO A 538 -9.47 7.44 -3.50
CA PRO A 538 -8.73 7.75 -4.72
C PRO A 538 -8.57 9.25 -4.95
N LYS A 539 -7.37 9.67 -5.36
CA LYS A 539 -7.03 11.08 -5.63
C LYS A 539 -6.65 11.32 -7.10
N THR A 540 -6.46 10.26 -7.89
CA THR A 540 -6.08 10.32 -9.29
C THR A 540 -7.21 9.93 -10.21
N PHE A 541 -7.15 10.35 -11.47
CA PHE A 541 -8.09 9.94 -12.50
C PHE A 541 -8.11 8.41 -12.64
N THR A 542 -9.30 7.84 -12.56
CA THR A 542 -9.54 6.42 -12.77
C THR A 542 -10.84 6.25 -13.55
N PRO A 543 -10.81 5.72 -14.78
CA PRO A 543 -12.00 5.64 -15.64
C PRO A 543 -13.04 4.66 -15.08
N TYR A 544 -12.61 3.61 -14.40
CA TYR A 544 -13.47 2.60 -13.81
C TYR A 544 -12.92 2.18 -12.45
N ASN A 545 -13.67 2.44 -11.41
CA ASN A 545 -13.38 1.88 -10.09
C ASN A 545 -14.10 0.54 -9.95
N TRP A 546 -13.31 -0.52 -9.85
CA TRP A 546 -13.78 -1.91 -9.89
C TRP A 546 -14.89 -2.22 -8.87
N TRP A 547 -14.85 -1.59 -7.71
CA TRP A 547 -15.78 -1.94 -6.62
C TRP A 547 -16.97 -0.99 -6.50
N MET A 548 -16.87 0.24 -6.98
CA MET A 548 -17.88 1.28 -6.76
C MET A 548 -18.69 1.62 -8.02
N THR A 549 -18.04 1.72 -9.17
CA THR A 549 -18.69 2.23 -10.40
C THR A 549 -19.86 1.36 -10.82
N SER A 550 -19.68 0.04 -10.94
CA SER A 550 -20.76 -0.87 -11.33
C SER A 550 -21.81 -1.04 -10.24
N LEU A 551 -21.42 -1.01 -8.97
CA LEU A 551 -22.37 -1.13 -7.86
C LEU A 551 -23.35 0.05 -7.85
N ALA A 552 -22.90 1.27 -8.16
CA ALA A 552 -23.77 2.43 -8.28
C ALA A 552 -24.85 2.24 -9.38
N GLU A 553 -24.52 1.60 -10.52
CA GLU A 553 -25.45 1.38 -11.62
C GLU A 553 -26.66 0.50 -11.27
N LEU A 554 -26.59 -0.29 -10.21
CA LEU A 554 -27.74 -1.04 -9.69
C LEU A 554 -28.82 -0.15 -9.08
N GLY A 555 -28.54 1.14 -8.91
CA GLY A 555 -29.46 2.10 -8.30
C GLY A 555 -29.09 2.43 -6.85
N PHE A 556 -27.79 2.47 -6.55
CA PHE A 556 -27.24 2.93 -5.26
C PHE A 556 -26.47 4.23 -5.43
N ILE A 557 -26.37 5.00 -4.35
CA ILE A 557 -25.31 5.99 -4.22
C ILE A 557 -24.14 5.32 -3.48
N VAL A 558 -22.98 5.24 -4.11
CA VAL A 558 -21.80 4.59 -3.50
C VAL A 558 -20.82 5.66 -3.07
N VAL A 559 -20.34 5.56 -1.84
CA VAL A 559 -19.45 6.55 -1.23
C VAL A 559 -18.19 5.92 -0.68
N GLN A 560 -17.13 6.72 -0.59
CA GLN A 560 -15.89 6.39 0.12
C GLN A 560 -15.35 7.67 0.75
N VAL A 561 -14.92 7.62 2.01
CA VAL A 561 -14.38 8.78 2.74
C VAL A 561 -13.22 8.35 3.63
N ASP A 562 -12.19 9.22 3.77
CA ASP A 562 -11.11 9.07 4.75
C ASP A 562 -11.49 9.85 6.02
N GLY A 563 -11.67 9.12 7.14
CA GLY A 563 -11.92 9.68 8.47
C GLY A 563 -10.68 9.74 9.34
N MET A 564 -10.81 10.21 10.58
CA MET A 564 -9.78 10.06 11.61
C MET A 564 -9.44 8.58 11.75
N THR A 565 -8.19 8.25 12.03
CA THR A 565 -7.50 6.97 11.99
C THR A 565 -6.66 6.73 10.75
N THR A 566 -6.97 7.39 9.62
CA THR A 566 -6.12 7.32 8.41
C THR A 566 -4.90 8.22 8.53
N SER A 567 -3.95 8.02 7.65
CA SER A 567 -2.62 8.60 7.71
C SER A 567 -2.44 9.89 6.90
N PHE A 568 -1.26 10.50 7.00
CA PHE A 568 -0.80 11.65 6.20
C PHE A 568 -1.55 12.97 6.44
N ARG A 569 -2.24 13.06 7.57
CA ARG A 569 -2.70 14.31 8.19
C ARG A 569 -1.80 14.58 9.41
N SER A 570 -2.36 15.12 10.49
CA SER A 570 -1.61 15.20 11.74
C SER A 570 -1.46 13.83 12.42
N LYS A 571 -0.46 13.68 13.29
CA LYS A 571 -0.28 12.51 14.14
C LYS A 571 -1.51 12.25 15.02
N GLU A 572 -2.08 13.30 15.62
CA GLU A 572 -3.32 13.20 16.42
C GLU A 572 -4.49 12.65 15.61
N PHE A 573 -4.59 12.96 14.32
CA PHE A 573 -5.63 12.46 13.43
C PHE A 573 -5.52 10.94 13.21
N GLU A 574 -4.29 10.41 13.05
CA GLU A 574 -4.03 8.98 12.89
C GLU A 574 -4.17 8.24 14.23
N GLU A 575 -3.66 8.80 15.31
CA GLU A 575 -3.57 8.16 16.63
C GLU A 575 -4.90 7.84 17.31
N VAL A 576 -6.04 8.26 16.73
CA VAL A 576 -7.39 7.82 17.14
C VAL A 576 -7.53 6.30 17.05
N CYS A 577 -6.76 5.66 16.16
CA CYS A 577 -6.73 4.21 16.00
C CYS A 577 -6.05 3.46 17.14
N TYR A 578 -5.18 4.12 17.94
CA TYR A 578 -4.36 3.42 18.92
C TYR A 578 -5.20 2.72 19.99
N LYS A 579 -5.05 1.39 20.09
CA LYS A 579 -5.87 0.48 20.92
C LYS A 579 -7.36 0.58 20.66
N ASN A 580 -7.76 1.07 19.49
CA ASN A 580 -9.15 1.39 19.12
C ASN A 580 -9.43 1.16 17.63
N LEU A 581 -8.89 0.09 17.04
CA LEU A 581 -9.08 -0.21 15.61
C LEU A 581 -10.55 -0.40 15.21
N LYS A 582 -11.46 -0.71 16.17
CA LYS A 582 -12.91 -0.76 15.92
C LYS A 582 -13.52 0.60 15.53
N ASP A 583 -12.85 1.71 15.82
CA ASP A 583 -13.30 3.05 15.44
C ASP A 583 -13.36 3.21 13.92
N ALA A 584 -12.30 2.81 13.23
CA ALA A 584 -12.21 2.80 11.77
C ALA A 584 -12.66 4.11 11.08
N GLY A 585 -12.66 5.25 11.79
CA GLY A 585 -13.21 6.51 11.28
C GLY A 585 -14.74 6.56 11.19
N LEU A 586 -15.46 5.50 11.58
CA LEU A 586 -16.92 5.38 11.39
C LEU A 586 -17.73 6.59 11.91
N PRO A 587 -17.42 7.21 13.06
CA PRO A 587 -18.14 8.44 13.47
C PRO A 587 -17.98 9.60 12.48
N ASP A 588 -16.82 9.74 11.82
CA ASP A 588 -16.59 10.76 10.78
C ASP A 588 -17.34 10.42 9.51
N HIS A 589 -17.30 9.13 9.10
CA HIS A 589 -17.99 8.62 7.91
C HIS A 589 -19.51 8.83 8.04
N ILE A 590 -20.10 8.52 9.20
CA ILE A 590 -21.51 8.75 9.49
C ILE A 590 -21.85 10.26 9.42
N ALA A 591 -21.02 11.13 9.99
CA ALA A 591 -21.23 12.58 9.94
C ALA A 591 -21.17 13.09 8.50
N TRP A 592 -20.19 12.63 7.72
CA TRP A 592 -19.99 12.99 6.33
C TRP A 592 -21.15 12.53 5.44
N ILE A 593 -21.63 11.28 5.57
CA ILE A 593 -22.77 10.74 4.80
C ILE A 593 -24.05 11.53 5.14
N LYS A 594 -24.28 11.89 6.39
CA LYS A 594 -25.42 12.73 6.82
C LYS A 594 -25.36 14.11 6.17
N ALA A 595 -24.20 14.76 6.18
CA ALA A 595 -24.00 16.06 5.54
C ALA A 595 -24.19 15.97 4.00
N ALA A 596 -23.74 14.89 3.36
CA ALA A 596 -23.98 14.66 1.94
C ALA A 596 -25.49 14.49 1.65
N ALA A 597 -26.23 13.79 2.49
CA ALA A 597 -27.69 13.61 2.34
C ALA A 597 -28.49 14.89 2.57
N GLU A 598 -28.02 15.79 3.42
CA GLU A 598 -28.59 17.13 3.56
C GLU A 598 -28.48 17.94 2.26
N LYS A 599 -27.35 17.85 1.58
CA LYS A 599 -27.13 18.50 0.28
C LYS A 599 -27.87 17.79 -0.85
N TYR A 600 -27.93 16.46 -0.79
CA TYR A 600 -28.50 15.60 -1.83
C TYR A 600 -29.68 14.79 -1.29
N PRO A 601 -30.91 15.35 -1.27
CA PRO A 601 -32.08 14.70 -0.68
C PRO A 601 -32.47 13.33 -1.29
N TYR A 602 -31.95 12.98 -2.45
CA TYR A 602 -32.13 11.64 -3.05
C TYR A 602 -31.34 10.54 -2.34
N MET A 603 -30.36 10.86 -1.50
CA MET A 603 -29.64 9.88 -0.68
C MET A 603 -30.56 9.45 0.49
N ASP A 604 -30.80 8.15 0.58
CA ASP A 604 -31.63 7.56 1.63
C ASP A 604 -30.78 6.98 2.75
N ILE A 605 -30.55 7.80 3.77
CA ILE A 605 -29.72 7.40 4.94
C ILE A 605 -30.44 6.49 5.94
N ASP A 606 -31.72 6.17 5.73
CA ASP A 606 -32.39 5.11 6.47
C ASP A 606 -32.04 3.70 5.93
N ARG A 607 -31.40 3.64 4.76
CA ARG A 607 -30.97 2.41 4.07
C ARG A 607 -29.49 2.49 3.68
N VAL A 608 -28.59 2.47 4.68
CA VAL A 608 -27.15 2.53 4.46
C VAL A 608 -26.55 1.13 4.60
N GLY A 609 -25.85 0.67 3.57
CA GLY A 609 -25.02 -0.54 3.59
C GLY A 609 -23.53 -0.19 3.63
N ILE A 610 -22.70 -1.20 3.93
CA ILE A 610 -21.24 -1.04 3.98
C ILE A 610 -20.56 -2.30 3.49
N PHE A 611 -19.41 -2.16 2.81
CA PHE A 611 -18.59 -3.32 2.43
C PHE A 611 -17.12 -2.97 2.40
N GLY A 612 -16.28 -3.98 2.61
CA GLY A 612 -14.83 -3.86 2.52
C GLY A 612 -14.12 -5.21 2.52
N CYS A 613 -12.81 -5.17 2.30
CA CYS A 613 -11.93 -6.33 2.27
C CYS A 613 -10.77 -6.12 3.24
N SER A 614 -10.21 -7.20 3.82
CA SER A 614 -9.05 -7.11 4.70
C SER A 614 -9.36 -6.30 5.97
N ALA A 615 -8.64 -5.22 6.26
CA ALA A 615 -9.03 -4.27 7.31
C ALA A 615 -10.47 -3.78 7.08
N GLY A 616 -10.85 -3.42 5.83
CA GLY A 616 -12.21 -3.05 5.47
C GLY A 616 -13.25 -4.15 5.72
N GLY A 617 -12.86 -5.43 5.69
CA GLY A 617 -13.69 -6.56 6.09
C GLY A 617 -13.94 -6.57 7.60
N GLN A 618 -12.93 -6.32 8.42
CA GLN A 618 -13.08 -6.11 9.86
C GLN A 618 -13.99 -4.92 10.14
N GLU A 619 -13.75 -3.81 9.48
CA GLU A 619 -14.43 -2.53 9.67
C GLU A 619 -15.89 -2.60 9.27
N SER A 620 -16.23 -3.23 8.11
CA SER A 620 -17.61 -3.40 7.67
C SER A 620 -18.42 -4.33 8.60
N THR A 621 -17.81 -5.39 9.14
CA THR A 621 -18.42 -6.19 10.21
C THR A 621 -18.58 -5.37 11.48
N GLY A 622 -17.55 -4.62 11.89
CA GLY A 622 -17.57 -3.72 13.04
C GLY A 622 -18.71 -2.69 12.94
N ALA A 623 -18.95 -2.13 11.76
CA ALA A 623 -19.99 -1.15 11.52
C ALA A 623 -21.39 -1.67 11.90
N VAL A 624 -21.74 -2.90 11.55
CA VAL A 624 -23.05 -3.48 11.92
C VAL A 624 -23.11 -4.03 13.36
N LEU A 625 -21.94 -4.22 14.00
CA LEU A 625 -21.86 -4.60 15.42
C LEU A 625 -21.95 -3.40 16.36
N PHE A 626 -21.30 -2.28 16.00
CA PHE A 626 -21.15 -1.11 16.88
C PHE A 626 -22.03 0.07 16.49
N HIS A 627 -22.48 0.17 15.20
CA HIS A 627 -23.36 1.23 14.67
C HIS A 627 -24.57 0.67 13.90
N PRO A 628 -25.33 -0.31 14.47
CA PRO A 628 -26.47 -0.92 13.79
C PRO A 628 -27.65 0.05 13.58
N GLU A 629 -27.67 1.15 14.32
CA GLU A 629 -28.64 2.24 14.14
C GLU A 629 -28.47 2.97 12.80
N PHE A 630 -27.25 3.02 12.27
CA PHE A 630 -26.94 3.66 10.99
C PHE A 630 -26.78 2.63 9.85
N TYR A 631 -25.89 1.65 9.99
CA TYR A 631 -25.65 0.64 8.97
C TYR A 631 -26.66 -0.50 9.05
N LYS A 632 -27.30 -0.81 7.90
CA LYS A 632 -28.42 -1.77 7.83
C LYS A 632 -28.03 -3.12 7.24
N ALA A 633 -26.89 -3.21 6.52
CA ALA A 633 -26.37 -4.44 5.97
C ALA A 633 -24.85 -4.30 5.76
N ALA A 634 -24.08 -5.39 5.92
CA ALA A 634 -22.65 -5.41 5.69
C ALA A 634 -22.22 -6.63 4.85
N TYR A 635 -21.34 -6.38 3.86
CA TYR A 635 -20.61 -7.42 3.14
C TYR A 635 -19.13 -7.31 3.54
N SER A 636 -18.58 -8.37 4.08
CA SER A 636 -17.27 -8.41 4.71
C SER A 636 -16.39 -9.48 4.08
N ALA A 637 -15.35 -9.08 3.36
CA ALA A 637 -14.44 -10.01 2.69
C ALA A 637 -13.10 -10.09 3.41
N CYS A 638 -12.58 -11.31 3.61
CA CYS A 638 -11.28 -11.66 4.20
C CYS A 638 -10.85 -10.75 5.37
N GLY A 639 -11.76 -10.51 6.31
CA GLY A 639 -11.56 -9.56 7.40
C GLY A 639 -10.59 -10.04 8.48
N CYS A 640 -9.78 -9.11 8.99
CA CYS A 640 -8.94 -9.30 10.18
C CYS A 640 -9.79 -9.22 11.46
N HIS A 641 -10.79 -10.09 11.62
CA HIS A 641 -11.88 -9.95 12.61
C HIS A 641 -11.43 -9.94 14.07
N ASP A 642 -10.22 -10.40 14.35
CA ASP A 642 -9.61 -10.36 15.67
C ASP A 642 -8.13 -10.01 15.54
N ASN A 643 -7.73 -8.88 16.08
CA ASN A 643 -6.36 -8.39 15.97
C ASN A 643 -5.32 -9.27 16.67
N ARG A 644 -5.75 -10.23 17.54
CA ARG A 644 -4.89 -11.28 18.12
C ARG A 644 -4.57 -12.40 17.13
N MET A 645 -5.32 -12.49 16.02
CA MET A 645 -5.24 -13.57 15.03
C MET A 645 -4.54 -13.16 13.74
N ASP A 646 -4.12 -11.91 13.63
CA ASP A 646 -3.49 -11.38 12.43
C ASP A 646 -2.01 -11.01 12.68
N LYS A 647 -1.32 -10.55 11.67
CA LYS A 647 0.14 -10.30 11.63
C LYS A 647 0.65 -9.44 12.79
N ILE A 648 1.67 -9.92 13.50
CA ILE A 648 2.26 -9.24 14.65
C ILE A 648 2.75 -7.83 14.29
N TRP A 649 3.41 -7.65 13.12
CA TRP A 649 4.03 -6.39 12.73
C TRP A 649 3.01 -5.26 12.51
N TRP A 650 1.79 -5.59 12.04
CA TRP A 650 0.73 -4.62 11.84
C TRP A 650 -0.02 -4.36 13.15
N ASN A 651 -0.36 -5.43 13.85
CA ASN A 651 -1.27 -5.33 15.01
C ASN A 651 -0.60 -4.79 16.26
N GLU A 652 0.64 -5.19 16.60
CA GLU A 652 1.32 -4.63 17.78
C GLU A 652 1.68 -3.15 17.62
N LEU A 653 1.85 -2.65 16.38
CA LEU A 653 2.08 -1.23 16.15
C LEU A 653 0.86 -0.38 16.58
N TRP A 654 -0.33 -0.81 16.20
CA TRP A 654 -1.54 -0.02 16.42
C TRP A 654 -2.32 -0.40 17.69
N MET A 655 -2.22 -1.65 18.11
CA MET A 655 -2.89 -2.14 19.32
C MET A 655 -1.95 -2.23 20.53
N GLY A 656 -0.64 -2.03 20.33
CA GLY A 656 0.38 -2.06 21.38
C GLY A 656 0.70 -3.46 21.93
N TYR A 657 1.68 -3.50 22.82
CA TYR A 657 2.14 -4.70 23.55
C TYR A 657 2.35 -4.34 25.03
N PRO A 658 2.03 -5.23 25.98
CA PRO A 658 1.46 -6.58 25.80
C PRO A 658 0.02 -6.55 25.29
N VAL A 659 -0.45 -7.72 24.78
CA VAL A 659 -1.86 -7.91 24.41
C VAL A 659 -2.72 -7.72 25.68
N ASP A 660 -3.66 -6.78 25.60
CA ASP A 660 -4.54 -6.40 26.70
C ASP A 660 -6.04 -6.39 26.29
N GLU A 661 -6.90 -5.92 27.17
CA GLU A 661 -8.35 -5.87 26.98
C GLU A 661 -8.81 -5.05 25.75
N SER A 662 -7.98 -4.12 25.24
CA SER A 662 -8.30 -3.34 24.04
C SER A 662 -8.46 -4.22 22.81
N TYR A 663 -7.71 -5.31 22.72
CA TYR A 663 -7.83 -6.30 21.65
C TYR A 663 -9.22 -6.95 21.66
N SER A 664 -9.69 -7.39 22.82
CA SER A 664 -11.04 -7.96 22.99
C SER A 664 -12.13 -6.93 22.69
N ALA A 665 -11.96 -5.68 23.16
CA ALA A 665 -12.91 -4.60 22.90
C ALA A 665 -13.05 -4.27 21.39
N CYS A 666 -12.01 -4.50 20.58
CA CYS A 666 -12.01 -4.28 19.13
C CYS A 666 -12.39 -5.54 18.34
N SER A 667 -12.41 -6.74 18.96
CA SER A 667 -12.63 -8.02 18.28
C SER A 667 -14.09 -8.15 17.81
N ASN A 668 -14.28 -8.46 16.52
CA ASN A 668 -15.58 -8.85 15.99
C ASN A 668 -16.02 -10.22 16.51
N VAL A 669 -15.06 -11.09 16.88
CA VAL A 669 -15.32 -12.41 17.46
C VAL A 669 -15.94 -12.25 18.84
N ASP A 670 -15.29 -11.48 19.73
CA ASP A 670 -15.76 -11.28 21.11
C ASP A 670 -17.07 -10.46 21.17
N ASN A 671 -17.34 -9.64 20.15
CA ASN A 671 -18.54 -8.80 20.06
C ASN A 671 -19.62 -9.35 19.11
N ALA A 672 -19.48 -10.58 18.60
CA ALA A 672 -20.42 -11.20 17.65
C ALA A 672 -21.88 -11.24 18.14
N TYR A 673 -22.09 -11.33 19.47
CA TYR A 673 -23.42 -11.32 20.09
C TYR A 673 -24.23 -10.06 19.80
N ARG A 674 -23.58 -8.96 19.40
CA ARG A 674 -24.23 -7.67 19.07
C ARG A 674 -24.94 -7.66 17.72
N LEU A 675 -24.67 -8.64 16.83
CA LEU A 675 -25.24 -8.65 15.49
C LEU A 675 -26.76 -8.63 15.49
N THR A 676 -27.34 -7.63 14.82
CA THR A 676 -28.79 -7.46 14.60
C THR A 676 -29.14 -7.11 13.17
N ARG A 677 -28.14 -7.03 12.29
CA ARG A 677 -28.29 -6.64 10.88
C ARG A 677 -27.78 -7.75 9.96
N PRO A 678 -28.31 -7.84 8.73
CA PRO A 678 -27.75 -8.76 7.71
C PRO A 678 -26.25 -8.60 7.55
N LEU A 679 -25.53 -9.72 7.58
CA LEU A 679 -24.08 -9.82 7.41
C LEU A 679 -23.77 -10.95 6.44
N MET A 680 -22.95 -10.66 5.42
CA MET A 680 -22.33 -11.68 4.57
C MET A 680 -20.83 -11.68 4.81
N LEU A 681 -20.28 -12.81 5.22
CA LEU A 681 -18.85 -13.07 5.36
C LEU A 681 -18.35 -13.77 4.11
N VAL A 682 -17.23 -13.34 3.56
CA VAL A 682 -16.57 -13.96 2.39
C VAL A 682 -15.09 -14.18 2.69
N VAL A 683 -14.54 -15.32 2.32
CA VAL A 683 -13.14 -15.65 2.54
C VAL A 683 -12.58 -16.49 1.41
N GLY A 684 -11.35 -16.19 0.98
CA GLY A 684 -10.57 -17.07 0.13
C GLY A 684 -10.03 -18.26 0.93
N GLU A 685 -10.18 -19.46 0.38
CA GLU A 685 -9.73 -20.70 1.06
C GLU A 685 -8.21 -20.71 1.30
N LEU A 686 -7.44 -20.11 0.38
CA LEU A 686 -5.98 -20.05 0.39
C LEU A 686 -5.45 -18.65 0.75
N ASP A 687 -6.20 -17.90 1.55
CA ASP A 687 -5.76 -16.57 1.96
C ASP A 687 -4.46 -16.67 2.78
N ASP A 688 -3.36 -16.25 2.18
CA ASP A 688 -2.01 -16.24 2.74
C ASP A 688 -1.61 -14.88 3.36
N ASN A 689 -2.52 -13.91 3.32
CA ASN A 689 -2.37 -12.59 3.94
C ASN A 689 -3.10 -12.52 5.28
N VAL A 690 -4.41 -12.76 5.30
CA VAL A 690 -5.23 -12.84 6.50
C VAL A 690 -5.67 -14.28 6.71
N ASP A 691 -5.20 -14.90 7.79
CA ASP A 691 -5.52 -16.29 8.13
C ASP A 691 -7.04 -16.57 7.98
N PRO A 692 -7.48 -17.49 7.10
CA PRO A 692 -8.90 -17.82 6.93
C PRO A 692 -9.59 -18.20 8.24
N ALA A 693 -8.83 -18.67 9.23
CA ALA A 693 -9.33 -18.94 10.58
C ALA A 693 -9.93 -17.71 11.26
N SER A 694 -9.51 -16.48 10.90
CA SER A 694 -10.11 -15.24 11.43
C SER A 694 -11.60 -15.15 11.09
N THR A 695 -11.97 -15.41 9.83
CA THR A 695 -13.37 -15.47 9.39
C THR A 695 -14.12 -16.65 10.02
N MET A 696 -13.49 -17.83 10.13
CA MET A 696 -14.13 -19.00 10.73
C MET A 696 -14.40 -18.81 12.24
N GLN A 697 -13.55 -18.08 12.94
CA GLN A 697 -13.76 -17.78 14.37
C GLN A 697 -14.95 -16.83 14.58
N VAL A 698 -15.10 -15.79 13.76
CA VAL A 698 -16.29 -14.93 13.88
C VAL A 698 -17.56 -15.68 13.50
N ALA A 699 -17.54 -16.51 12.45
CA ALA A 699 -18.66 -17.39 12.10
C ALA A 699 -19.06 -18.32 13.26
N ASN A 700 -18.08 -18.97 13.91
CA ASN A 700 -18.33 -19.79 15.09
C ASN A 700 -18.93 -19.00 16.27
N ALA A 701 -18.45 -17.78 16.49
CA ALA A 701 -18.98 -16.91 17.55
C ALA A 701 -20.43 -16.48 17.26
N LEU A 702 -20.75 -16.16 16.01
CA LEU A 702 -22.11 -15.84 15.56
C LEU A 702 -23.07 -17.04 15.75
N ILE A 703 -22.64 -18.24 15.34
CA ILE A 703 -23.42 -19.49 15.54
C ILE A 703 -23.71 -19.71 17.01
N LYS A 704 -22.70 -19.60 17.89
CA LYS A 704 -22.86 -19.75 19.35
C LYS A 704 -23.78 -18.68 19.96
N ALA A 705 -23.81 -17.49 19.39
CA ALA A 705 -24.68 -16.40 19.79
C ALA A 705 -26.10 -16.49 19.18
N GLY A 706 -26.40 -17.53 18.38
CA GLY A 706 -27.69 -17.72 17.73
C GLY A 706 -28.00 -16.63 16.68
N LYS A 707 -26.99 -16.11 16.00
CA LYS A 707 -27.11 -15.07 14.97
C LYS A 707 -27.22 -15.67 13.59
N ASP A 708 -28.04 -15.06 12.74
CA ASP A 708 -28.17 -15.42 11.32
C ASP A 708 -27.19 -14.59 10.48
N PHE A 709 -26.51 -15.22 9.52
CA PHE A 709 -25.57 -14.60 8.62
C PHE A 709 -25.29 -15.48 7.40
N ASP A 710 -24.82 -14.87 6.31
CA ASP A 710 -24.32 -15.59 5.13
C ASP A 710 -22.81 -15.83 5.23
N LEU A 711 -22.34 -17.01 4.80
CA LEU A 711 -20.91 -17.34 4.69
C LEU A 711 -20.60 -17.89 3.30
N VAL A 712 -19.63 -17.29 2.62
CA VAL A 712 -19.13 -17.72 1.31
C VAL A 712 -17.64 -17.99 1.40
N VAL A 713 -17.25 -19.24 1.16
CA VAL A 713 -15.85 -19.64 0.98
C VAL A 713 -15.58 -19.77 -0.51
N ILE A 714 -14.52 -19.14 -1.01
CA ILE A 714 -14.10 -19.22 -2.41
C ILE A 714 -12.95 -20.23 -2.54
N PRO A 715 -13.18 -21.46 -3.01
CA PRO A 715 -12.14 -22.47 -3.12
C PRO A 715 -11.02 -22.03 -4.06
N GLY A 716 -9.76 -22.28 -3.63
CA GLY A 716 -8.57 -21.95 -4.41
C GLY A 716 -8.23 -20.45 -4.50
N ALA A 717 -9.06 -19.56 -3.97
CA ALA A 717 -8.77 -18.13 -3.97
C ALA A 717 -7.88 -17.73 -2.78
N HIS A 718 -6.98 -16.80 -3.03
CA HIS A 718 -6.15 -16.13 -2.02
C HIS A 718 -6.89 -14.94 -1.38
N HIS A 719 -6.17 -13.87 -1.03
CA HIS A 719 -6.74 -12.67 -0.42
C HIS A 719 -7.62 -11.92 -1.41
N THR A 720 -8.97 -11.94 -1.25
CA THR A 720 -9.91 -11.52 -2.28
C THR A 720 -11.19 -10.90 -1.74
N MET A 721 -11.80 -9.99 -2.53
CA MET A 721 -13.18 -9.52 -2.36
C MET A 721 -14.24 -10.58 -2.76
N GLY A 722 -13.83 -11.76 -3.24
CA GLY A 722 -14.69 -12.88 -3.65
C GLY A 722 -14.75 -13.13 -5.15
N GLU A 723 -13.85 -12.56 -5.94
CA GLU A 723 -13.77 -12.66 -7.39
C GLU A 723 -15.09 -12.23 -8.08
N ASP A 724 -15.32 -12.63 -9.30
CA ASP A 724 -16.58 -12.36 -10.04
C ASP A 724 -17.80 -12.97 -9.35
N PHE A 725 -17.63 -14.14 -8.70
CA PHE A 725 -18.71 -14.78 -7.94
C PHE A 725 -19.10 -13.94 -6.72
N GLY A 726 -18.13 -13.48 -5.95
CA GLY A 726 -18.36 -12.63 -4.77
C GLY A 726 -18.93 -11.26 -5.15
N GLU A 727 -18.53 -10.70 -6.30
CA GLU A 727 -19.12 -9.45 -6.79
C GLU A 727 -20.63 -9.61 -7.06
N HIS A 728 -21.02 -10.68 -7.76
CA HIS A 728 -22.43 -10.94 -8.00
C HIS A 728 -23.20 -11.18 -6.70
N LYS A 729 -22.61 -11.95 -5.74
CA LYS A 729 -23.18 -12.16 -4.41
C LYS A 729 -23.36 -10.85 -3.65
N ARG A 730 -22.41 -9.93 -3.74
CA ARG A 730 -22.49 -8.59 -3.13
C ARG A 730 -23.63 -7.76 -3.71
N TYR A 731 -23.82 -7.81 -5.03
CA TYR A 731 -24.93 -7.14 -5.72
C TYR A 731 -26.28 -7.68 -5.23
N ASP A 732 -26.46 -9.00 -5.26
CA ASP A 732 -27.68 -9.66 -4.79
C ASP A 732 -27.98 -9.38 -3.31
N PHE A 733 -26.92 -9.37 -2.49
CA PHE A 733 -27.04 -9.10 -1.06
C PHE A 733 -27.58 -7.69 -0.80
N PHE A 734 -27.00 -6.66 -1.39
CA PHE A 734 -27.45 -5.29 -1.19
C PHE A 734 -28.80 -5.00 -1.86
N VAL A 735 -29.08 -5.55 -3.03
CA VAL A 735 -30.40 -5.44 -3.69
C VAL A 735 -31.49 -6.03 -2.78
N ARG A 736 -31.25 -7.20 -2.21
CA ARG A 736 -32.20 -7.86 -1.29
C ARG A 736 -32.40 -7.07 -0.01
N HIS A 737 -31.33 -6.67 0.66
CA HIS A 737 -31.41 -6.12 2.02
C HIS A 737 -31.61 -4.61 2.10
N LEU A 738 -31.23 -3.85 1.08
CA LEU A 738 -31.39 -2.40 1.08
C LEU A 738 -32.55 -1.93 0.18
N MET A 739 -32.81 -2.61 -0.95
CA MET A 739 -33.94 -2.26 -1.81
C MET A 739 -35.20 -3.06 -1.45
N GLY A 740 -35.06 -4.21 -0.77
CA GLY A 740 -36.18 -5.07 -0.41
C GLY A 740 -36.80 -5.82 -1.59
N VAL A 741 -36.06 -5.99 -2.68
CA VAL A 741 -36.50 -6.70 -3.88
C VAL A 741 -35.73 -8.01 -4.06
N THR A 742 -36.35 -8.96 -4.73
CA THR A 742 -35.67 -10.22 -5.10
C THR A 742 -34.71 -9.94 -6.25
N PRO A 743 -33.43 -10.25 -6.14
CA PRO A 743 -32.48 -10.13 -7.25
C PRO A 743 -32.91 -10.99 -8.44
N PRO A 744 -32.55 -10.62 -9.70
CA PRO A 744 -32.72 -11.45 -10.86
C PRO A 744 -32.04 -12.82 -10.72
N SER A 745 -32.56 -13.85 -11.38
CA SER A 745 -31.82 -15.11 -11.43
C SER A 745 -30.53 -14.94 -12.25
N TRP A 746 -29.47 -15.67 -11.86
CA TRP A 746 -28.14 -15.57 -12.49
C TRP A 746 -28.16 -15.86 -14.00
N ASP A 747 -29.07 -16.73 -14.45
CA ASP A 747 -29.26 -17.04 -15.88
C ASP A 747 -29.81 -15.85 -16.70
N GLN A 748 -30.44 -14.88 -16.04
CA GLN A 748 -31.02 -13.70 -16.68
C GLN A 748 -30.04 -12.54 -16.86
N VAL A 749 -28.93 -12.59 -16.14
CA VAL A 749 -27.93 -11.51 -16.16
C VAL A 749 -26.63 -12.00 -16.80
N ARG A 750 -26.00 -11.12 -17.60
CA ARG A 750 -24.74 -11.43 -18.28
C ARG A 750 -23.57 -11.03 -17.37
N THR A 751 -22.84 -12.02 -16.89
CA THR A 751 -21.63 -11.84 -16.03
C THR A 751 -20.31 -11.78 -16.84
N LYS A 752 -20.39 -11.88 -18.20
CA LYS A 752 -19.22 -11.89 -19.09
C LYS A 752 -19.18 -10.67 -20.00
#